data_2b6500bc94593ca7629614ddab68b8d0
#
_entry.id   2b6500bc94593ca7629614ddab68b8d0
#
_cell.length_a   1.000
_cell.length_b   1.000
_cell.length_c   1.000
_cell.angle_alpha   90.00
_cell.angle_beta   90.00
_cell.angle_gamma   90.00
#
_symmetry.space_group_name_H-M   'P 1'
#
loop_
_entity.id
_entity.type
_entity.pdbx_description
1 polymer ?
#
loop_
_entity_poly.entity_id
_entity_poly.type
_entity_poly.pdbx_seq_one_letter_code
_entity_poly.pdbx_strand_id
1 'polypeptide(L)'
;MTPRKSILACVLCAVFCMPAVAQDTLSTSDFHIDEVQVVQRRKAVTKSRTSAFDTEKISSDELCKAACCNLSEAFETNASVDVAYSDAATGAKQIRLLGLSGTYVQLIQENTPAVRGLAQNFGLEYIPGSWMQSIQVSKGTSSVINGYEATSGQINVELLKPQTQNPLSLNLMLNSELMAEANVMGGWQIPLKEHQHAHAEGEHCDHESLYTGILAHYGQNFMTMDENHDSFADMPKTQNANLANRWFYRHGDYTFQAFVRGLYDRRRGGQMADTIMNPYRINLNTWRVEGFMKNGYVFDEESGSSVALITAVSYHDLNNDYGLRNWKANQLNAYLNAIYQGNFEGKGDVDNDHRLSAGLSINYDRYNEQLALPVTGLADLNRQELTPGIFAEYSLKYDEILSLVAGVRADYSTRYGFFFTPRANLRYTPFEWWTLRGSVGMGYRSPNAIADNAFILPSSRVLHLADEIKQERAVNAGISTTFYIPLGNKELQLSAEYYYTHFLNSLIVDLDQNPHAVYIYNQTDLPDAKSFAHSAQVEASLEVLRGWTWTAAFRWTDVEQTTICADGTAKLRPKALYNRFKGVISTSYQTPLKKWQFDATAQFNGVGRVPDGFEQPFTWYPQLMAQITKYFRTCSIYVGAENMTNFRQEHPIIDSFHPFSPDFDASMVCGPTTGWKIYVGFRYDLEKKED
;
A
#
# COMPACT_ATOMS: atom_id res chain seq x y z
N MET A 1 29.99 25.70 -3.50
CA MET A 1 28.71 25.51 -4.22
C MET A 1 28.61 24.04 -4.55
N THR A 2 27.84 23.32 -3.77
CA THR A 2 27.77 21.84 -3.82
C THR A 2 26.82 21.40 -4.94
N PRO A 3 27.06 20.27 -5.62
CA PRO A 3 26.28 19.79 -6.78
C PRO A 3 24.80 19.47 -6.47
N ARG A 4 24.38 19.59 -5.23
CA ARG A 4 23.00 19.33 -4.77
C ARG A 4 21.94 20.30 -5.34
N LYS A 5 22.32 21.54 -5.70
CA LYS A 5 21.35 22.52 -6.23
C LYS A 5 21.08 22.37 -7.73
N SER A 6 21.94 21.72 -8.48
CA SER A 6 21.80 21.57 -9.93
C SER A 6 20.85 20.45 -10.34
N ILE A 7 20.73 19.40 -9.55
CA ILE A 7 19.85 18.25 -9.85
C ILE A 7 18.38 18.61 -9.63
N LEU A 8 18.07 19.38 -8.59
CA LEU A 8 16.71 19.84 -8.31
C LEU A 8 16.17 20.76 -9.41
N ALA A 9 17.05 21.60 -9.97
CA ALA A 9 16.70 22.49 -11.10
C ALA A 9 16.46 21.71 -12.40
N CYS A 10 17.20 20.62 -12.66
CA CYS A 10 17.00 19.80 -13.86
C CYS A 10 15.70 18.98 -13.82
N VAL A 11 15.28 18.48 -12.65
CA VAL A 11 14.02 17.75 -12.52
C VAL A 11 12.82 18.70 -12.67
N LEU A 12 12.90 19.91 -12.14
CA LEU A 12 11.86 20.95 -12.32
C LEU A 12 11.80 21.48 -13.76
N CYS A 13 12.95 21.66 -14.43
CA CYS A 13 12.97 22.12 -15.82
C CYS A 13 12.51 21.07 -16.84
N ALA A 14 12.75 19.79 -16.60
CA ALA A 14 12.28 18.72 -17.48
C ALA A 14 10.74 18.58 -17.49
N VAL A 15 10.07 19.04 -16.44
CA VAL A 15 8.59 19.03 -16.34
C VAL A 15 7.94 20.18 -17.11
N PHE A 16 8.71 21.25 -17.43
CA PHE A 16 8.15 22.49 -18.04
C PHE A 16 8.45 22.70 -19.52
N CYS A 17 9.25 21.87 -20.17
CA CYS A 17 9.68 22.10 -21.55
C CYS A 17 9.32 20.94 -22.48
N MET A 18 8.04 20.78 -22.81
CA MET A 18 7.63 20.14 -24.06
C MET A 18 6.29 20.71 -24.55
N PRO A 19 6.18 21.10 -25.85
CA PRO A 19 4.89 21.49 -26.40
C PRO A 19 4.01 20.29 -26.69
N ALA A 20 2.76 20.44 -26.30
CA ALA A 20 1.71 19.44 -26.42
C ALA A 20 1.17 19.32 -27.85
N VAL A 21 0.95 18.12 -28.31
CA VAL A 21 -0.13 17.75 -29.24
C VAL A 21 -0.60 16.35 -28.84
N ALA A 22 -1.67 16.29 -28.55
CA ALA A 22 -2.96 15.74 -28.22
C ALA A 22 -3.26 14.24 -28.29
N GLN A 23 -4.22 13.78 -27.53
CA GLN A 23 -5.37 12.90 -27.72
C GLN A 23 -5.53 11.67 -26.78
N ASP A 24 -6.74 11.30 -26.47
CA ASP A 24 -7.35 10.65 -25.31
C ASP A 24 -7.18 9.12 -25.14
N THR A 25 -7.22 8.63 -24.12
CA THR A 25 -7.69 7.86 -22.96
C THR A 25 -6.72 6.82 -22.47
N LEU A 26 -6.64 6.63 -21.16
CA LEU A 26 -6.47 5.27 -20.62
C LEU A 26 -6.66 5.20 -19.12
N SER A 27 -7.70 4.56 -18.76
CA SER A 27 -7.81 3.89 -17.50
C SER A 27 -7.42 2.42 -17.70
N THR A 28 -6.26 2.04 -17.25
CA THR A 28 -5.79 0.64 -17.29
C THR A 28 -6.41 -0.20 -16.16
N SER A 29 -7.66 0.03 -15.81
CA SER A 29 -8.45 -0.83 -14.92
C SER A 29 -9.82 -0.27 -14.57
N ASP A 30 -10.18 0.91 -15.04
CA ASP A 30 -11.54 1.36 -14.90
C ASP A 30 -12.35 0.75 -16.03
N PHE A 31 -13.03 -0.35 -15.75
CA PHE A 31 -14.27 -0.62 -16.37
C PHE A 31 -15.21 0.51 -15.99
N HIS A 32 -15.23 1.60 -16.75
CA HIS A 32 -16.37 2.49 -16.75
C HIS A 32 -17.54 1.71 -17.34
N ILE A 33 -18.28 1.06 -16.47
CA ILE A 33 -19.72 0.97 -16.68
C ILE A 33 -20.17 2.41 -16.61
N ASP A 34 -20.82 2.91 -17.68
CA ASP A 34 -21.51 4.19 -17.65
C ASP A 34 -22.16 4.34 -16.30
N GLU A 35 -21.81 5.39 -15.59
CA GLU A 35 -22.35 5.69 -14.29
C GLU A 35 -23.82 6.05 -14.49
N VAL A 36 -24.67 5.04 -14.59
CA VAL A 36 -26.07 5.21 -14.28
C VAL A 36 -26.06 5.67 -12.85
N GLN A 37 -26.29 6.94 -12.60
CA GLN A 37 -26.52 7.51 -11.27
C GLN A 37 -27.82 6.93 -10.70
N VAL A 38 -27.79 5.63 -10.45
CA VAL A 38 -28.69 5.07 -9.45
C VAL A 38 -28.10 5.58 -8.14
N VAL A 39 -28.86 6.34 -7.38
CA VAL A 39 -28.56 6.73 -6.00
C VAL A 39 -28.65 5.45 -5.16
N GLN A 40 -27.79 4.50 -5.46
CA GLN A 40 -27.58 3.29 -4.71
C GLN A 40 -26.48 3.62 -3.69
N ARG A 41 -26.76 3.51 -2.40
CA ARG A 41 -25.77 3.66 -1.34
C ARG A 41 -24.57 2.83 -1.72
N ARG A 42 -23.43 3.47 -1.97
CA ARG A 42 -22.16 2.76 -2.25
C ARG A 42 -21.84 1.94 -1.01
N LYS A 43 -21.66 0.63 -1.17
CA LYS A 43 -21.12 -0.21 -0.09
C LYS A 43 -19.71 0.29 0.20
N ALA A 44 -19.36 0.45 1.47
CA ALA A 44 -18.08 0.99 1.90
C ALA A 44 -16.88 0.13 1.44
N VAL A 45 -17.03 -1.20 1.48
CA VAL A 45 -16.12 -2.18 0.88
C VAL A 45 -16.90 -3.00 -0.14
N THR A 46 -16.39 -3.11 -1.35
CA THR A 46 -17.02 -3.87 -2.43
C THR A 46 -16.05 -4.86 -3.06
N LYS A 47 -16.44 -6.13 -3.12
CA LYS A 47 -15.77 -7.12 -3.97
C LYS A 47 -16.29 -6.96 -5.40
N SER A 48 -15.40 -6.85 -6.38
CA SER A 48 -15.79 -6.76 -7.79
C SER A 48 -16.57 -8.00 -8.19
N ARG A 49 -17.74 -7.82 -8.80
CA ARG A 49 -18.54 -8.94 -9.34
C ARG A 49 -18.10 -9.35 -10.74
N THR A 50 -17.49 -8.45 -11.50
CA THR A 50 -17.17 -8.63 -12.92
C THR A 50 -15.69 -8.92 -13.19
N SER A 51 -14.77 -8.51 -12.32
CA SER A 51 -13.33 -8.72 -12.48
C SER A 51 -12.92 -10.19 -12.35
N ALA A 52 -12.00 -10.65 -13.21
CA ALA A 52 -11.34 -11.93 -13.08
C ALA A 52 -10.41 -11.97 -11.85
N PHE A 53 -9.85 -10.82 -11.46
CA PHE A 53 -9.04 -10.69 -10.26
C PHE A 53 -9.91 -10.72 -8.99
N ASP A 54 -9.41 -11.30 -7.93
CA ASP A 54 -10.05 -11.20 -6.60
C ASP A 54 -9.69 -9.83 -5.99
N THR A 55 -10.45 -8.82 -6.39
CA THR A 55 -10.22 -7.43 -6.04
C THR A 55 -11.29 -6.92 -5.09
N GLU A 56 -10.83 -6.33 -4.00
CA GLU A 56 -11.60 -5.62 -3.00
C GLU A 56 -11.33 -4.11 -3.12
N LYS A 57 -12.38 -3.32 -3.32
CA LYS A 57 -12.29 -1.85 -3.39
C LYS A 57 -12.76 -1.25 -2.06
N ILE A 58 -11.87 -0.54 -1.39
CA ILE A 58 -12.13 0.25 -0.19
C ILE A 58 -12.41 1.67 -0.67
N SER A 59 -13.61 2.17 -0.45
CA SER A 59 -14.04 3.50 -0.88
C SER A 59 -13.66 4.58 0.14
N SER A 60 -13.78 5.86 -0.25
CA SER A 60 -13.62 6.99 0.67
C SER A 60 -14.59 6.94 1.85
N ASP A 61 -15.80 6.38 1.68
CA ASP A 61 -16.76 6.20 2.78
C ASP A 61 -16.24 5.21 3.84
N GLU A 62 -15.49 4.17 3.45
CA GLU A 62 -14.82 3.25 4.39
C GLU A 62 -13.67 3.94 5.10
N LEU A 63 -12.84 4.68 4.35
CA LEU A 63 -11.70 5.42 4.88
C LEU A 63 -12.11 6.49 5.91
N CYS A 64 -13.37 6.90 5.89
CA CYS A 64 -13.92 7.84 6.85
C CYS A 64 -14.44 7.21 8.16
N LYS A 65 -14.50 5.87 8.28
CA LYS A 65 -15.00 5.16 9.47
C LYS A 65 -14.03 5.14 10.66
N ALA A 66 -12.76 5.38 10.40
CA ALA A 66 -11.74 5.63 11.42
C ALA A 66 -11.00 6.93 11.07
N ALA A 67 -10.25 7.50 12.00
CA ALA A 67 -9.38 8.64 11.68
C ALA A 67 -8.17 8.12 10.89
N CYS A 68 -8.38 7.78 9.60
CA CYS A 68 -7.29 7.34 8.74
C CYS A 68 -6.36 8.51 8.42
N CYS A 69 -5.32 8.68 9.21
CA CYS A 69 -4.29 9.70 9.00
C CYS A 69 -3.43 9.38 7.79
N ASN A 70 -3.25 8.08 7.48
CA ASN A 70 -2.38 7.61 6.40
C ASN A 70 -2.82 6.24 5.86
N LEU A 71 -2.12 5.75 4.82
CA LEU A 71 -2.46 4.49 4.16
C LEU A 71 -2.39 3.27 5.10
N SER A 72 -1.49 3.24 6.10
CA SER A 72 -1.42 2.09 7.02
C SER A 72 -2.69 1.97 7.86
N GLU A 73 -3.21 3.08 8.35
CA GLU A 73 -4.41 3.11 9.19
C GLU A 73 -5.69 2.80 8.41
N ALA A 74 -5.68 3.04 7.09
CA ALA A 74 -6.78 2.67 6.20
C ALA A 74 -7.11 1.16 6.20
N PHE A 75 -6.17 0.32 6.62
CA PHE A 75 -6.35 -1.13 6.69
C PHE A 75 -6.75 -1.64 8.09
N GLU A 76 -6.79 -0.81 9.11
CA GLU A 76 -7.09 -1.24 10.46
C GLU A 76 -8.53 -1.81 10.59
N THR A 77 -9.47 -1.36 9.77
CA THR A 77 -10.83 -1.92 9.71
C THR A 77 -10.97 -3.09 8.73
N ASN A 78 -9.92 -3.42 7.96
CA ASN A 78 -9.94 -4.43 6.92
C ASN A 78 -9.44 -5.79 7.44
N ALA A 79 -10.11 -6.87 7.05
CA ALA A 79 -9.75 -8.23 7.45
C ALA A 79 -8.61 -8.82 6.58
N SER A 80 -8.49 -8.36 5.34
CA SER A 80 -7.60 -8.94 4.33
C SER A 80 -6.15 -8.48 4.48
N VAL A 81 -5.94 -7.26 5.02
CA VAL A 81 -4.62 -6.67 5.23
C VAL A 81 -4.38 -6.49 6.73
N ASP A 82 -3.27 -7.02 7.22
CA ASP A 82 -2.82 -6.74 8.59
C ASP A 82 -1.94 -5.52 8.63
N VAL A 83 -2.03 -4.77 9.72
CA VAL A 83 -1.12 -3.69 10.06
C VAL A 83 -0.49 -4.00 11.41
N ALA A 84 0.83 -3.85 11.50
CA ALA A 84 1.57 -4.04 12.75
C ALA A 84 2.74 -3.06 12.79
N TYR A 85 3.16 -2.68 13.99
CA TYR A 85 4.44 -1.98 14.17
C TYR A 85 5.58 -2.90 13.76
N SER A 86 6.61 -2.35 13.11
CA SER A 86 7.80 -3.10 12.71
C SER A 86 8.81 -3.23 13.84
N ASP A 87 8.90 -2.18 14.68
CA ASP A 87 9.75 -2.09 15.88
C ASP A 87 9.11 -1.17 16.93
N ALA A 88 9.63 -1.19 18.15
CA ALA A 88 9.08 -0.47 19.29
C ALA A 88 9.57 0.97 19.43
N ALA A 89 10.49 1.44 18.59
CA ALA A 89 11.20 2.69 18.85
C ALA A 89 11.02 3.76 17.74
N THR A 90 10.71 3.34 16.51
CA THR A 90 10.63 4.26 15.36
C THR A 90 9.20 4.63 14.97
N GLY A 91 8.21 3.88 15.46
CA GLY A 91 6.81 4.03 15.07
C GLY A 91 6.50 3.56 13.64
N ALA A 92 7.44 2.88 12.97
CA ALA A 92 7.24 2.35 11.63
C ALA A 92 6.16 1.25 11.63
N LYS A 93 5.23 1.32 10.68
CA LYS A 93 4.17 0.33 10.47
C LYS A 93 4.45 -0.47 9.20
N GLN A 94 4.16 -1.76 9.24
CA GLN A 94 4.21 -2.66 8.09
C GLN A 94 2.84 -3.29 7.84
N ILE A 95 2.55 -3.63 6.60
CA ILE A 95 1.38 -4.42 6.24
C ILE A 95 1.76 -5.86 5.98
N ARG A 96 0.76 -6.74 6.05
CA ARG A 96 0.84 -8.14 5.63
C ARG A 96 -0.40 -8.48 4.81
N LEU A 97 -0.20 -9.14 3.69
CA LEU A 97 -1.27 -9.64 2.83
C LEU A 97 -1.05 -11.14 2.60
N LEU A 98 -2.09 -11.95 2.78
CA LEU A 98 -2.02 -13.42 2.73
C LEU A 98 -0.96 -14.02 3.69
N GLY A 99 -0.76 -13.37 4.86
CA GLY A 99 0.26 -13.76 5.84
C GLY A 99 1.69 -13.33 5.50
N LEU A 100 1.95 -12.79 4.30
CA LEU A 100 3.27 -12.37 3.87
C LEU A 100 3.51 -10.88 4.13
N SER A 101 4.78 -10.50 4.39
CA SER A 101 5.21 -9.12 4.56
C SER A 101 4.79 -8.24 3.38
N GLY A 102 4.53 -6.95 3.65
CA GLY A 102 4.26 -5.94 2.64
C GLY A 102 5.34 -5.80 1.56
N THR A 103 6.54 -6.30 1.81
CA THR A 103 7.62 -6.38 0.80
C THR A 103 7.26 -7.30 -0.38
N TYR A 104 6.36 -8.26 -0.20
CA TYR A 104 5.83 -9.16 -1.24
C TYR A 104 4.53 -8.66 -1.87
N VAL A 105 4.02 -7.53 -1.40
CA VAL A 105 2.85 -6.83 -1.97
C VAL A 105 3.35 -5.73 -2.89
N GLN A 106 2.89 -5.72 -4.12
CA GLN A 106 3.18 -4.60 -5.01
C GLN A 106 2.32 -3.39 -4.63
N LEU A 107 2.96 -2.39 -4.02
CA LEU A 107 2.31 -1.13 -3.66
C LEU A 107 2.49 -0.13 -4.79
N ILE A 108 1.37 0.22 -5.43
CA ILE A 108 1.33 1.19 -6.53
C ILE A 108 0.38 2.33 -6.20
N GLN A 109 0.65 3.48 -6.78
CA GLN A 109 -0.21 4.65 -6.72
C GLN A 109 -0.62 5.00 -8.14
N GLU A 110 -1.91 4.89 -8.43
CA GLU A 110 -2.43 5.14 -9.79
C GLU A 110 -1.65 4.36 -10.87
N ASN A 111 -1.46 3.07 -10.66
CA ASN A 111 -0.73 2.16 -11.54
C ASN A 111 0.76 2.54 -11.80
N THR A 112 1.37 3.34 -10.93
CA THR A 112 2.81 3.62 -10.94
C THR A 112 3.47 3.10 -9.68
N PRO A 113 4.73 2.60 -9.73
CA PRO A 113 5.45 2.15 -8.54
C PRO A 113 5.55 3.26 -7.49
N ALA A 114 5.14 3.02 -6.24
CA ALA A 114 5.09 4.04 -5.20
C ALA A 114 5.96 3.69 -3.98
N VAL A 115 5.57 2.68 -3.21
CA VAL A 115 6.24 2.29 -1.98
C VAL A 115 7.17 1.10 -2.26
N ARG A 116 8.42 1.39 -2.57
CA ARG A 116 9.48 0.39 -2.83
C ARG A 116 10.85 0.91 -2.45
N GLY A 117 11.82 0.01 -2.27
CA GLY A 117 13.19 0.36 -1.92
C GLY A 117 13.27 1.11 -0.58
N LEU A 118 13.89 2.29 -0.56
CA LEU A 118 14.04 3.07 0.67
C LEU A 118 12.71 3.55 1.27
N ALA A 119 11.65 3.63 0.47
CA ALA A 119 10.32 3.98 0.95
C ALA A 119 9.63 2.85 1.72
N GLN A 120 10.15 1.62 1.71
CA GLN A 120 9.48 0.45 2.30
C GLN A 120 9.22 0.62 3.81
N ASN A 121 10.12 1.28 4.52
CA ASN A 121 10.03 1.41 5.98
C ASN A 121 8.87 2.33 6.44
N PHE A 122 8.71 3.51 5.82
CA PHE A 122 7.71 4.51 6.22
C PHE A 122 6.74 4.90 5.10
N GLY A 123 6.84 4.29 3.93
CA GLY A 123 6.09 4.70 2.73
C GLY A 123 4.57 4.62 2.87
N LEU A 124 4.05 3.76 3.73
CA LEU A 124 2.62 3.69 4.04
C LEU A 124 2.13 4.97 4.73
N GLU A 125 2.98 5.60 5.53
CA GLU A 125 2.66 6.84 6.24
C GLU A 125 2.88 8.10 5.38
N TYR A 126 3.54 7.96 4.22
CA TYR A 126 3.73 9.06 3.28
C TYR A 126 2.47 9.42 2.48
N ILE A 127 1.45 8.57 2.47
CA ILE A 127 0.21 8.80 1.73
C ILE A 127 -0.88 9.21 2.72
N PRO A 128 -1.26 10.52 2.78
CA PRO A 128 -2.29 10.99 3.70
C PRO A 128 -3.65 10.37 3.39
N GLY A 129 -4.38 9.98 4.43
CA GLY A 129 -5.68 9.31 4.33
C GLY A 129 -6.72 10.13 3.57
N SER A 130 -6.77 11.43 3.82
CA SER A 130 -7.69 12.36 3.17
C SER A 130 -7.43 12.61 1.68
N TRP A 131 -6.25 12.21 1.16
CA TRP A 131 -5.91 12.32 -0.26
C TRP A 131 -6.41 11.12 -1.08
N MET A 132 -6.77 10.03 -0.41
CA MET A 132 -7.18 8.79 -1.06
C MET A 132 -8.64 8.82 -1.48
N GLN A 133 -8.90 8.60 -2.76
CA GLN A 133 -10.24 8.42 -3.33
C GLN A 133 -10.72 6.98 -3.12
N SER A 134 -9.84 6.02 -3.33
CA SER A 134 -10.09 4.60 -3.09
C SER A 134 -8.79 3.81 -3.01
N ILE A 135 -8.86 2.63 -2.39
CA ILE A 135 -7.79 1.64 -2.38
C ILE A 135 -8.33 0.36 -3.02
N GLN A 136 -7.57 -0.21 -3.92
CA GLN A 136 -7.88 -1.50 -4.55
C GLN A 136 -6.88 -2.54 -4.04
N VAL A 137 -7.37 -3.57 -3.38
CA VAL A 137 -6.57 -4.70 -2.88
C VAL A 137 -6.88 -5.91 -3.75
N SER A 138 -5.93 -6.33 -4.57
CA SER A 138 -6.02 -7.54 -5.39
C SER A 138 -5.17 -8.64 -4.76
N LYS A 139 -5.80 -9.75 -4.42
CA LYS A 139 -5.16 -10.89 -3.75
C LYS A 139 -4.62 -11.89 -4.76
N GLY A 140 -3.52 -12.55 -4.42
CA GLY A 140 -2.86 -13.50 -5.31
C GLY A 140 -2.11 -12.81 -6.45
N THR A 141 -2.18 -13.35 -7.64
CA THR A 141 -1.49 -12.78 -8.80
C THR A 141 -2.29 -11.60 -9.39
N SER A 142 -1.60 -10.54 -9.78
CA SER A 142 -2.16 -9.37 -10.45
C SER A 142 -1.82 -9.34 -11.94
N SER A 143 -2.29 -8.32 -12.67
CA SER A 143 -1.95 -8.10 -14.09
C SER A 143 -0.44 -8.01 -14.32
N VAL A 144 0.06 -8.60 -15.41
CA VAL A 144 1.46 -8.50 -15.85
C VAL A 144 1.82 -7.11 -16.38
N ILE A 145 0.82 -6.30 -16.73
CA ILE A 145 0.97 -4.92 -17.22
C ILE A 145 1.66 -4.04 -16.15
N ASN A 146 1.31 -4.23 -14.87
CA ASN A 146 1.82 -3.45 -13.75
C ASN A 146 3.21 -3.89 -13.25
N GLY A 147 3.78 -4.94 -13.85
CA GLY A 147 5.14 -5.41 -13.52
C GLY A 147 5.16 -6.83 -12.93
N TYR A 148 6.33 -7.19 -12.45
CA TYR A 148 6.66 -8.55 -12.00
C TYR A 148 6.61 -8.73 -10.46
N GLU A 149 6.52 -7.65 -9.68
CA GLU A 149 6.77 -7.64 -8.23
C GLU A 149 5.59 -8.16 -7.37
N ALA A 150 4.37 -8.28 -7.92
CA ALA A 150 3.23 -8.80 -7.16
C ALA A 150 3.39 -10.31 -6.90
N THR A 151 3.80 -10.67 -5.69
CA THR A 151 3.95 -12.05 -5.23
C THR A 151 2.74 -12.54 -4.43
N SER A 152 2.31 -11.78 -3.42
CA SER A 152 1.12 -12.08 -2.62
C SER A 152 -0.12 -11.27 -3.04
N GLY A 153 0.09 -10.22 -3.79
CA GLY A 153 -0.98 -9.34 -4.28
C GLY A 153 -0.49 -7.97 -4.67
N GLN A 154 -1.45 -7.13 -5.01
CA GLN A 154 -1.23 -5.74 -5.40
C GLN A 154 -2.18 -4.84 -4.62
N ILE A 155 -1.68 -3.73 -4.14
CA ILE A 155 -2.48 -2.64 -3.57
C ILE A 155 -2.28 -1.42 -4.44
N ASN A 156 -3.35 -0.92 -5.05
CA ASN A 156 -3.36 0.31 -5.83
C ASN A 156 -4.11 1.40 -5.07
N VAL A 157 -3.47 2.54 -4.88
CA VAL A 157 -4.06 3.72 -4.23
C VAL A 157 -4.42 4.74 -5.30
N GLU A 158 -5.70 5.06 -5.41
CA GLU A 158 -6.19 6.15 -6.24
C GLU A 158 -6.31 7.42 -5.39
N LEU A 159 -5.67 8.50 -5.82
CA LEU A 159 -5.77 9.80 -5.16
C LEU A 159 -6.91 10.62 -5.74
N LEU A 160 -7.36 11.63 -4.99
CA LEU A 160 -8.33 12.62 -5.43
C LEU A 160 -7.91 13.24 -6.77
N LYS A 161 -8.81 13.28 -7.74
CA LYS A 161 -8.56 13.78 -9.10
C LYS A 161 -9.10 15.20 -9.26
N PRO A 162 -8.37 16.12 -9.90
CA PRO A 162 -8.76 17.54 -9.93
C PRO A 162 -10.11 17.80 -10.61
N GLN A 163 -10.52 16.97 -11.58
CA GLN A 163 -11.80 17.10 -12.26
C GLN A 163 -13.00 16.73 -11.39
N THR A 164 -12.83 15.81 -10.43
CA THR A 164 -13.91 15.33 -9.53
C THR A 164 -13.83 15.93 -8.13
N GLN A 165 -12.77 16.63 -7.80
CA GLN A 165 -12.52 17.19 -6.49
C GLN A 165 -13.34 18.47 -6.26
N ASN A 166 -13.76 18.73 -5.01
CA ASN A 166 -14.35 19.99 -4.60
C ASN A 166 -13.36 21.16 -4.77
N PRO A 167 -13.84 22.40 -4.97
CA PRO A 167 -12.97 23.56 -5.05
C PRO A 167 -12.12 23.79 -3.79
N LEU A 168 -12.63 23.38 -2.62
CA LEU A 168 -11.89 23.41 -1.37
C LEU A 168 -12.43 22.32 -0.44
N SER A 169 -11.53 21.48 0.05
CA SER A 169 -11.79 20.53 1.14
C SER A 169 -10.74 20.72 2.23
N LEU A 170 -11.18 20.70 3.48
CA LEU A 170 -10.32 20.82 4.66
C LEU A 170 -10.61 19.64 5.59
N ASN A 171 -9.56 18.99 6.11
CA ASN A 171 -9.67 18.00 7.16
C ASN A 171 -8.66 18.33 8.27
N LEU A 172 -9.15 18.50 9.49
CA LEU A 172 -8.35 18.75 10.68
C LEU A 172 -8.59 17.62 11.69
N MET A 173 -7.53 17.14 12.34
CA MET A 173 -7.62 16.14 13.40
C MET A 173 -6.67 16.47 14.55
N LEU A 174 -7.10 16.14 15.76
CA LEU A 174 -6.29 16.20 16.98
C LEU A 174 -6.60 14.96 17.83
N ASN A 175 -5.57 14.33 18.39
CA ASN A 175 -5.73 13.20 19.30
C ASN A 175 -5.25 13.51 20.74
N SER A 176 -5.50 12.56 21.66
CA SER A 176 -5.13 12.66 23.08
C SER A 176 -3.63 12.70 23.33
N GLU A 177 -2.79 12.27 22.37
CA GLU A 177 -1.32 12.35 22.43
C GLU A 177 -0.78 13.66 21.86
N LEU A 178 -1.67 14.65 21.61
CA LEU A 178 -1.37 15.94 20.97
C LEU A 178 -0.74 15.76 19.57
N MET A 179 -1.13 14.71 18.84
CA MET A 179 -0.88 14.64 17.41
C MET A 179 -1.95 15.45 16.69
N ALA A 180 -1.53 16.40 15.88
CA ALA A 180 -2.40 17.24 15.07
C ALA A 180 -2.10 17.04 13.58
N GLU A 181 -3.16 17.00 12.77
CA GLU A 181 -3.08 16.95 11.32
C GLU A 181 -3.96 18.00 10.67
N ALA A 182 -3.48 18.54 9.57
CA ALA A 182 -4.19 19.44 8.70
C ALA A 182 -4.01 19.04 7.24
N ASN A 183 -5.12 18.86 6.53
CA ASN A 183 -5.16 18.59 5.11
C ASN A 183 -5.98 19.65 4.39
N VAL A 184 -5.44 20.21 3.33
CA VAL A 184 -6.10 21.19 2.46
C VAL A 184 -6.02 20.68 1.03
N MET A 185 -7.16 20.54 0.39
CA MET A 185 -7.26 19.97 -0.95
C MET A 185 -8.22 20.81 -1.80
N GLY A 186 -7.93 20.93 -3.08
CA GLY A 186 -8.82 21.64 -3.99
C GLY A 186 -8.52 21.34 -5.46
N GLY A 187 -9.56 21.37 -6.29
CA GLY A 187 -9.48 21.16 -7.72
C GLY A 187 -10.30 22.17 -8.49
N TRP A 188 -9.72 22.71 -9.57
CA TRP A 188 -10.32 23.78 -10.37
C TRP A 188 -10.15 23.50 -11.86
N GLN A 189 -11.18 23.86 -12.62
CA GLN A 189 -11.09 23.94 -14.06
C GLN A 189 -10.40 25.25 -14.44
N ILE A 190 -9.45 25.18 -15.36
CA ILE A 190 -8.82 26.34 -15.96
C ILE A 190 -9.59 26.67 -17.24
N PRO A 191 -10.19 27.87 -17.35
CA PRO A 191 -10.91 28.24 -18.55
C PRO A 191 -9.93 28.35 -19.73
N LEU A 192 -10.15 27.57 -20.75
CA LEU A 192 -9.44 27.66 -22.01
C LEU A 192 -10.20 28.65 -22.93
N LYS A 193 -9.50 29.38 -23.78
CA LYS A 193 -10.15 30.27 -24.74
C LYS A 193 -10.87 29.40 -25.77
N GLU A 194 -12.18 29.57 -25.87
CA GLU A 194 -12.92 28.96 -26.97
C GLU A 194 -12.36 29.41 -28.30
N HIS A 195 -11.83 28.49 -29.08
CA HIS A 195 -11.58 28.74 -30.49
C HIS A 195 -12.96 28.69 -31.14
N GLN A 196 -13.49 29.86 -31.53
CA GLN A 196 -14.71 29.96 -32.34
C GLN A 196 -14.40 29.39 -33.76
N HIS A 197 -14.49 28.07 -33.88
CA HIS A 197 -14.66 27.46 -35.18
C HIS A 197 -16.13 27.46 -35.51
N ALA A 198 -16.52 28.04 -36.63
CA ALA A 198 -17.88 27.90 -37.18
C ALA A 198 -18.03 26.45 -37.63
N HIS A 199 -18.73 25.65 -36.80
CA HIS A 199 -19.02 24.26 -37.11
C HIS A 199 -20.18 24.16 -38.13
N ALA A 200 -20.00 23.31 -39.14
CA ALA A 200 -21.11 22.85 -39.95
C ALA A 200 -22.02 21.95 -39.12
N GLU A 201 -23.35 22.01 -39.32
CA GLU A 201 -24.31 21.21 -38.60
C GLU A 201 -23.95 19.70 -38.70
N GLY A 202 -23.54 19.07 -37.57
CA GLY A 202 -23.26 17.63 -37.47
C GLY A 202 -21.85 17.24 -37.01
N GLU A 203 -20.93 18.17 -36.76
CA GLU A 203 -19.62 17.84 -36.17
C GLU A 203 -19.70 17.77 -34.64
N HIS A 204 -19.18 16.66 -34.05
CA HIS A 204 -18.98 16.54 -32.61
C HIS A 204 -18.03 17.63 -32.12
N CYS A 205 -18.49 18.47 -31.20
CA CYS A 205 -17.63 19.44 -30.55
C CYS A 205 -16.60 18.70 -29.67
N ASP A 206 -15.35 18.73 -30.07
CA ASP A 206 -14.23 18.29 -29.23
C ASP A 206 -14.16 19.18 -27.98
N HIS A 207 -14.67 18.67 -26.86
CA HIS A 207 -14.62 19.41 -25.59
C HIS A 207 -13.20 19.38 -25.02
N GLU A 208 -12.51 20.51 -25.13
CA GLU A 208 -11.23 20.73 -24.49
C GLU A 208 -11.44 21.05 -23.00
N SER A 209 -10.76 20.35 -22.10
CA SER A 209 -10.84 20.61 -20.67
C SER A 209 -9.48 20.51 -19.98
N LEU A 210 -9.19 21.47 -19.12
CA LEU A 210 -7.97 21.51 -18.32
C LEU A 210 -8.33 21.73 -16.86
N TYR A 211 -7.83 20.85 -15.99
CA TYR A 211 -8.01 20.93 -14.55
C TYR A 211 -6.66 20.93 -13.85
N THR A 212 -6.58 21.66 -12.75
CA THR A 212 -5.46 21.56 -11.80
C THR A 212 -5.97 21.34 -10.39
N GLY A 213 -5.17 20.66 -9.56
CA GLY A 213 -5.50 20.44 -8.17
C GLY A 213 -4.29 20.52 -7.26
N ILE A 214 -4.51 20.93 -6.03
CA ILE A 214 -3.51 21.00 -4.98
C ILE A 214 -3.94 20.09 -3.84
N LEU A 215 -2.98 19.31 -3.33
CA LEU A 215 -3.13 18.48 -2.13
C LEU A 215 -2.00 18.89 -1.18
N ALA A 216 -2.35 19.40 0.01
CA ALA A 216 -1.40 19.79 1.04
C ALA A 216 -1.71 19.06 2.35
N HIS A 217 -0.69 18.54 3.02
CA HIS A 217 -0.79 17.84 4.29
C HIS A 217 0.33 18.30 5.22
N TYR A 218 -0.02 18.49 6.47
CA TYR A 218 0.92 18.65 7.56
C TYR A 218 0.44 17.88 8.78
N GLY A 219 1.30 17.00 9.31
CA GLY A 219 1.10 16.24 10.53
C GLY A 219 2.24 16.44 11.51
N GLN A 220 1.92 16.62 12.80
CA GLN A 220 2.93 16.73 13.84
C GLN A 220 2.44 16.10 15.14
N ASN A 221 3.29 15.27 15.74
CA ASN A 221 3.15 14.84 17.12
C ASN A 221 3.97 15.75 18.03
N PHE A 222 3.30 16.47 18.94
CA PHE A 222 3.93 17.46 19.84
C PHE A 222 4.47 16.83 21.12
N MET A 223 3.94 15.67 21.52
CA MET A 223 4.26 15.05 22.80
C MET A 223 4.82 13.63 22.60
N THR A 224 5.69 13.20 23.48
CA THR A 224 6.13 11.80 23.63
C THR A 224 5.64 11.29 24.98
N MET A 225 5.21 10.04 25.02
CA MET A 225 4.80 9.34 26.23
C MET A 225 5.67 8.10 26.42
N ASP A 226 5.82 7.70 27.67
CA ASP A 226 6.41 6.45 28.12
C ASP A 226 5.39 5.84 29.08
N GLU A 227 4.39 5.16 28.53
CA GLU A 227 3.27 4.59 29.31
C GLU A 227 3.64 3.26 29.98
N ASN A 228 4.63 2.54 29.43
CA ASN A 228 5.12 1.28 29.97
C ASN A 228 6.30 1.42 30.92
N HIS A 229 6.80 2.67 31.11
CA HIS A 229 7.89 3.02 32.02
C HIS A 229 9.22 2.32 31.71
N ASP A 230 9.51 2.10 30.45
CA ASP A 230 10.77 1.51 29.97
C ASP A 230 11.85 2.56 29.65
N SER A 231 11.58 3.83 29.92
CA SER A 231 12.42 5.00 29.63
C SER A 231 12.52 5.40 28.16
N PHE A 232 11.89 4.69 27.24
CA PHE A 232 11.81 5.05 25.84
C PHE A 232 10.48 5.74 25.50
N ALA A 233 10.48 6.53 24.45
CA ALA A 233 9.26 7.08 23.90
C ALA A 233 8.49 5.97 23.17
N ASP A 234 7.24 5.67 23.57
CA ASP A 234 6.34 4.70 22.91
C ASP A 234 6.13 5.05 21.42
N MET A 235 6.10 6.37 21.11
CA MET A 235 6.05 6.90 19.75
C MET A 235 7.02 8.08 19.63
N PRO A 236 7.77 8.17 18.51
CA PRO A 236 8.65 9.32 18.28
C PRO A 236 7.84 10.59 18.03
N LYS A 237 8.43 11.75 18.29
CA LYS A 237 7.93 13.03 17.76
C LYS A 237 8.08 13.02 16.26
N THR A 238 6.97 13.13 15.55
CA THR A 238 6.94 13.14 14.09
C THR A 238 6.63 14.54 13.56
N GLN A 239 7.19 14.87 12.41
CA GLN A 239 6.81 16.00 11.56
C GLN A 239 6.74 15.49 10.13
N ASN A 240 5.56 15.51 9.54
CA ASN A 240 5.34 15.10 8.17
C ASN A 240 4.71 16.24 7.39
N ALA A 241 5.30 16.62 6.28
CA ALA A 241 4.79 17.64 5.38
C ALA A 241 4.77 17.12 3.95
N ASN A 242 3.63 17.19 3.29
CA ASN A 242 3.43 16.80 1.92
C ASN A 242 2.78 17.92 1.14
N LEU A 243 3.26 18.16 -0.06
CA LEU A 243 2.63 19.08 -1.03
C LEU A 243 2.63 18.42 -2.40
N ALA A 244 1.46 18.32 -3.00
CA ALA A 244 1.31 17.77 -4.34
C ALA A 244 0.49 18.71 -5.24
N ASN A 245 0.83 18.72 -6.51
CA ASN A 245 0.06 19.35 -7.56
C ASN A 245 -0.28 18.33 -8.64
N ARG A 246 -1.50 18.41 -9.14
CA ARG A 246 -2.03 17.51 -10.17
C ARG A 246 -2.56 18.31 -11.34
N TRP A 247 -2.47 17.72 -12.54
CA TRP A 247 -3.00 18.24 -13.77
C TRP A 247 -3.76 17.15 -14.51
N PHE A 248 -4.88 17.52 -15.08
CA PHE A 248 -5.67 16.71 -15.99
C PHE A 248 -6.05 17.54 -17.19
N TYR A 249 -5.72 17.06 -18.38
CA TYR A 249 -6.08 17.68 -19.64
C TYR A 249 -6.74 16.66 -20.54
N ARG A 250 -7.80 17.07 -21.22
CA ARG A 250 -8.52 16.26 -22.20
C ARG A 250 -8.83 17.11 -23.43
N HIS A 251 -8.61 16.53 -24.61
CA HIS A 251 -8.99 17.13 -25.89
C HIS A 251 -9.31 16.00 -26.88
N GLY A 252 -10.58 15.84 -27.26
CA GLY A 252 -11.05 14.71 -28.07
C GLY A 252 -10.65 13.38 -27.45
N ASP A 253 -9.98 12.54 -28.23
CA ASP A 253 -9.48 11.23 -27.82
C ASP A 253 -8.20 11.24 -26.97
N TYR A 254 -7.70 12.33 -26.51
CA TYR A 254 -6.47 12.40 -25.70
C TYR A 254 -6.68 12.81 -24.27
N THR A 255 -6.01 12.10 -23.36
CA THR A 255 -5.87 12.51 -21.98
C THR A 255 -4.41 12.61 -21.56
N PHE A 256 -4.13 13.66 -20.88
CA PHE A 256 -2.88 13.85 -20.16
C PHE A 256 -3.15 14.00 -18.68
N GLN A 257 -2.38 13.28 -17.88
CA GLN A 257 -2.38 13.43 -16.43
C GLN A 257 -0.94 13.61 -15.94
N ALA A 258 -0.75 14.55 -15.03
CA ALA A 258 0.52 14.76 -14.36
C ALA A 258 0.32 14.92 -12.86
N PHE A 259 1.31 14.47 -12.12
CA PHE A 259 1.38 14.56 -10.68
C PHE A 259 2.82 14.83 -10.25
N VAL A 260 3.00 15.76 -9.33
CA VAL A 260 4.29 16.03 -8.69
C VAL A 260 4.05 16.19 -7.20
N ARG A 261 4.87 15.54 -6.37
CA ARG A 261 4.80 15.62 -4.91
C ARG A 261 6.20 15.85 -4.31
N GLY A 262 6.26 16.72 -3.31
CA GLY A 262 7.37 16.86 -2.37
C GLY A 262 6.95 16.42 -0.99
N LEU A 263 7.81 15.66 -0.32
CA LEU A 263 7.61 15.14 1.03
C LEU A 263 8.82 15.45 1.91
N TYR A 264 8.55 15.83 3.14
CA TYR A 264 9.51 15.87 4.25
C TYR A 264 8.95 15.10 5.43
N ASP A 265 9.72 14.13 5.95
CA ASP A 265 9.39 13.38 7.16
C ASP A 265 10.57 13.44 8.13
N ARG A 266 10.27 13.75 9.38
CA ARG A 266 11.26 13.81 10.46
C ARG A 266 10.70 13.14 11.70
N ARG A 267 11.52 12.26 12.31
CA ARG A 267 11.16 11.53 13.53
C ARG A 267 12.27 11.64 14.55
N ARG A 268 11.89 11.89 15.81
CA ARG A 268 12.81 12.00 16.94
C ARG A 268 12.27 11.21 18.11
N GLY A 269 13.03 10.21 18.55
CA GLY A 269 12.65 9.31 19.65
C GLY A 269 13.87 8.81 20.41
N GLY A 270 13.72 7.66 21.05
CA GLY A 270 14.70 7.02 21.91
C GLY A 270 14.42 7.29 23.37
N GLN A 271 15.44 7.24 24.21
CA GLN A 271 15.28 7.44 25.66
C GLN A 271 14.83 8.86 26.04
N MET A 272 13.86 8.96 26.96
CA MET A 272 13.19 10.19 27.36
C MET A 272 13.79 10.89 28.57
N ALA A 273 14.51 10.18 29.41
CA ALA A 273 14.99 10.75 30.68
C ALA A 273 16.06 11.79 30.47
N ASP A 274 15.78 13.04 30.88
CA ASP A 274 16.71 14.18 30.83
C ASP A 274 17.93 14.03 31.76
N THR A 275 17.88 13.07 32.69
CA THR A 275 18.95 12.77 33.66
C THR A 275 19.95 11.73 33.17
N ILE A 276 19.73 11.11 32.01
CA ILE A 276 20.65 10.10 31.46
C ILE A 276 21.83 10.77 30.77
N MET A 277 23.04 10.52 31.25
CA MET A 277 24.26 10.89 30.54
C MET A 277 24.42 10.03 29.30
N ASN A 278 24.34 10.59 28.09
CA ASN A 278 24.43 9.90 26.80
C ASN A 278 23.22 9.00 26.51
N PRO A 279 22.01 9.57 26.38
CA PRO A 279 20.82 8.79 26.08
C PRO A 279 20.83 8.21 24.63
N TYR A 280 20.20 7.06 24.45
CA TYR A 280 19.99 6.50 23.14
C TYR A 280 19.05 7.40 22.33
N ARG A 281 19.50 7.89 21.19
CA ARG A 281 18.74 8.82 20.34
C ARG A 281 18.38 8.18 19.02
N ILE A 282 17.14 8.40 18.59
CA ILE A 282 16.65 8.10 17.25
C ILE A 282 16.37 9.42 16.56
N ASN A 283 17.03 9.66 15.41
CA ASN A 283 16.81 10.83 14.57
C ASN A 283 16.71 10.36 13.13
N LEU A 284 15.49 10.35 12.57
CA LEU A 284 15.23 9.94 11.21
C LEU A 284 14.82 11.15 10.40
N ASN A 285 15.49 11.38 9.28
CA ASN A 285 15.20 12.50 8.39
C ASN A 285 15.10 11.98 6.96
N THR A 286 13.98 12.26 6.32
CA THR A 286 13.68 11.82 4.96
C THR A 286 13.21 12.98 4.10
N TRP A 287 13.72 13.04 2.88
CA TRP A 287 13.21 13.85 1.79
C TRP A 287 12.84 12.98 0.61
N ARG A 288 11.69 13.25 0.01
CA ARG A 288 11.27 12.55 -1.19
C ARG A 288 10.61 13.53 -2.16
N VAL A 289 11.00 13.44 -3.42
CA VAL A 289 10.32 14.11 -4.52
C VAL A 289 9.95 13.03 -5.53
N GLU A 290 8.72 13.06 -5.99
CA GLU A 290 8.25 12.11 -6.98
C GLU A 290 7.23 12.74 -7.93
N GLY A 291 7.08 12.14 -9.08
CA GLY A 291 6.06 12.54 -10.03
C GLY A 291 5.84 11.49 -11.11
N PHE A 292 4.69 11.57 -11.74
CA PHE A 292 4.38 10.77 -12.91
C PHE A 292 3.68 11.62 -13.99
N MET A 293 3.76 11.13 -15.21
CA MET A 293 2.96 11.60 -16.34
C MET A 293 2.33 10.39 -17.03
N LYS A 294 1.09 10.53 -17.43
CA LYS A 294 0.36 9.55 -18.22
C LYS A 294 -0.18 10.23 -19.45
N ASN A 295 0.09 9.66 -20.60
CA ASN A 295 -0.41 10.09 -21.90
C ASN A 295 -1.20 8.92 -22.49
N GLY A 296 -2.39 9.17 -22.94
CA GLY A 296 -3.24 8.16 -23.56
C GLY A 296 -3.84 8.64 -24.86
N TYR A 297 -4.09 7.74 -25.81
CA TYR A 297 -4.69 7.99 -27.10
C TYR A 297 -5.61 6.82 -27.51
N VAL A 298 -6.85 7.11 -27.80
CA VAL A 298 -7.81 6.16 -28.40
C VAL A 298 -7.78 6.33 -29.91
N PHE A 299 -7.51 5.27 -30.64
CA PHE A 299 -7.51 5.31 -32.11
C PHE A 299 -8.91 5.09 -32.69
N ASP A 300 -9.74 4.36 -31.94
CA ASP A 300 -11.04 3.93 -32.37
C ASP A 300 -11.93 3.75 -31.13
N GLU A 301 -12.93 4.63 -31.01
CA GLU A 301 -13.87 4.60 -29.90
C GLU A 301 -14.76 3.36 -29.91
N GLU A 302 -15.14 2.82 -31.10
CA GLU A 302 -16.00 1.65 -31.18
C GLU A 302 -15.30 0.40 -30.66
N SER A 303 -14.05 0.16 -31.03
CA SER A 303 -13.25 -0.97 -30.53
C SER A 303 -12.53 -0.67 -29.21
N GLY A 304 -12.41 0.59 -28.79
CA GLY A 304 -11.63 1.01 -27.64
C GLY A 304 -10.13 0.74 -27.80
N SER A 305 -9.63 0.64 -29.05
CA SER A 305 -8.20 0.43 -29.32
C SER A 305 -7.39 1.68 -29.00
N SER A 306 -6.33 1.52 -28.22
CA SER A 306 -5.65 2.66 -27.60
C SER A 306 -4.18 2.39 -27.29
N VAL A 307 -3.43 3.48 -27.07
CA VAL A 307 -2.06 3.43 -26.53
C VAL A 307 -1.94 4.28 -25.28
N ALA A 308 -1.07 3.87 -24.36
CA ALA A 308 -0.68 4.64 -23.20
C ALA A 308 0.82 4.69 -23.03
N LEU A 309 1.31 5.84 -22.60
CA LEU A 309 2.68 6.01 -22.11
C LEU A 309 2.63 6.53 -20.68
N ILE A 310 3.11 5.73 -19.75
CA ILE A 310 3.22 6.06 -18.33
C ILE A 310 4.69 6.24 -18.01
N THR A 311 5.05 7.39 -17.43
CA THR A 311 6.40 7.64 -16.93
C THR A 311 6.32 8.09 -15.48
N ALA A 312 7.24 7.60 -14.64
CA ALA A 312 7.34 8.03 -13.25
C ALA A 312 8.81 8.17 -12.84
N VAL A 313 9.08 9.14 -11.98
CA VAL A 313 10.40 9.36 -11.40
C VAL A 313 10.24 9.65 -9.92
N SER A 314 11.10 9.07 -9.09
CA SER A 314 11.19 9.42 -7.68
C SER A 314 12.64 9.52 -7.22
N TYR A 315 12.89 10.49 -6.36
CA TYR A 315 14.15 10.63 -5.63
C TYR A 315 13.86 10.63 -4.12
N HIS A 316 14.51 9.74 -3.41
CA HIS A 316 14.38 9.55 -1.98
C HIS A 316 15.76 9.72 -1.31
N ASP A 317 15.86 10.53 -0.29
CA ASP A 317 17.09 10.76 0.48
C ASP A 317 16.78 10.61 1.96
N LEU A 318 17.54 9.79 2.65
CA LEU A 318 17.41 9.58 4.08
C LEU A 318 18.77 9.68 4.81
N ASN A 319 18.70 10.15 6.05
CA ASN A 319 19.80 10.14 6.99
C ASN A 319 19.25 9.83 8.38
N ASN A 320 19.46 8.60 8.81
CA ASN A 320 18.82 8.02 9.97
C ASN A 320 19.85 7.55 10.99
N ASP A 321 19.70 8.04 12.22
CA ASP A 321 20.49 7.61 13.38
C ASP A 321 19.65 6.71 14.30
N TYR A 322 20.23 5.59 14.71
CA TYR A 322 19.69 4.63 15.66
C TYR A 322 20.77 4.37 16.73
N GLY A 323 20.85 5.22 17.76
CA GLY A 323 21.91 5.18 18.74
C GLY A 323 23.31 5.35 18.12
N LEU A 324 24.09 4.26 18.10
CA LEU A 324 25.43 4.25 17.52
C LEU A 324 25.46 3.89 16.02
N ARG A 325 24.33 3.54 15.44
CA ARG A 325 24.23 3.21 14.01
C ARG A 325 23.78 4.41 13.22
N ASN A 326 24.38 4.62 12.06
CA ASN A 326 23.94 5.64 11.12
C ASN A 326 23.71 5.02 9.74
N TRP A 327 22.52 5.22 9.20
CA TRP A 327 22.12 4.78 7.88
C TRP A 327 21.86 5.98 6.98
N LYS A 328 22.71 6.14 5.97
CA LYS A 328 22.60 7.18 4.93
C LYS A 328 22.34 6.52 3.61
N ALA A 329 21.26 6.93 2.95
CA ALA A 329 20.94 6.38 1.65
C ALA A 329 20.20 7.38 0.78
N ASN A 330 20.43 7.28 -0.54
CA ASN A 330 19.55 7.89 -1.52
C ASN A 330 19.22 6.91 -2.64
N GLN A 331 18.01 7.02 -3.16
CA GLN A 331 17.49 6.21 -4.26
C GLN A 331 16.98 7.14 -5.36
N LEU A 332 17.38 6.87 -6.58
CA LEU A 332 16.72 7.37 -7.79
C LEU A 332 16.02 6.21 -8.47
N ASN A 333 14.70 6.30 -8.62
CA ASN A 333 13.92 5.38 -9.43
C ASN A 333 13.35 6.11 -10.64
N ALA A 334 13.41 5.46 -11.82
CA ALA A 334 12.78 5.91 -13.03
C ALA A 334 12.03 4.74 -13.68
N TYR A 335 10.78 4.97 -14.04
CA TYR A 335 9.87 3.97 -14.59
C TYR A 335 9.24 4.48 -15.88
N LEU A 336 9.18 3.60 -16.88
CA LEU A 336 8.47 3.82 -18.13
C LEU A 336 7.64 2.58 -18.45
N ASN A 337 6.40 2.78 -18.88
CA ASN A 337 5.53 1.71 -19.35
C ASN A 337 4.73 2.21 -20.57
N ALA A 338 4.97 1.61 -21.72
CA ALA A 338 4.24 1.84 -22.95
C ALA A 338 3.32 0.66 -23.23
N ILE A 339 2.03 0.93 -23.35
CA ILE A 339 0.97 -0.07 -23.43
C ILE A 339 0.16 0.18 -24.70
N TYR A 340 -0.01 -0.86 -25.51
CA TYR A 340 -1.02 -0.93 -26.55
C TYR A 340 -2.17 -1.82 -26.09
N GLN A 341 -3.40 -1.42 -26.32
CA GLN A 341 -4.59 -2.21 -26.06
C GLN A 341 -5.45 -2.25 -27.32
N GLY A 342 -5.83 -3.44 -27.72
CA GLY A 342 -6.77 -3.66 -28.81
C GLY A 342 -7.91 -4.55 -28.34
N ASN A 343 -9.13 -4.20 -28.68
CA ASN A 343 -10.32 -5.00 -28.47
C ASN A 343 -10.74 -5.65 -29.79
N PHE A 344 -11.16 -6.89 -29.71
CA PHE A 344 -11.61 -7.66 -30.85
C PHE A 344 -13.01 -8.20 -30.54
N GLU A 345 -14.01 -7.79 -31.29
CA GLU A 345 -15.35 -8.35 -31.16
C GLU A 345 -15.39 -9.79 -31.67
N GLY A 346 -15.98 -10.67 -30.87
CA GLY A 346 -16.29 -12.04 -31.31
C GLY A 346 -17.38 -12.04 -32.40
N LYS A 347 -17.16 -12.77 -33.50
CA LYS A 347 -18.21 -12.96 -34.50
C LYS A 347 -19.28 -13.89 -33.93
N GLY A 348 -20.45 -13.36 -33.53
CA GLY A 348 -21.60 -14.11 -33.06
C GLY A 348 -22.56 -13.30 -32.18
N ASP A 349 -23.76 -13.83 -31.95
CA ASP A 349 -24.85 -13.24 -31.14
C ASP A 349 -24.59 -13.25 -29.62
N VAL A 350 -23.36 -13.49 -29.16
CA VAL A 350 -22.98 -13.55 -27.74
C VAL A 350 -22.02 -12.40 -27.44
N ASP A 351 -22.27 -11.64 -26.37
CA ASP A 351 -21.41 -10.56 -25.87
C ASP A 351 -20.04 -11.13 -25.41
N ASN A 352 -19.17 -11.35 -26.40
CA ASN A 352 -17.78 -11.78 -26.17
C ASN A 352 -16.85 -10.60 -26.35
N ASP A 353 -16.26 -10.13 -25.29
CA ASP A 353 -15.22 -9.10 -25.30
C ASP A 353 -13.83 -9.77 -25.22
N HIS A 354 -13.07 -9.65 -26.31
CA HIS A 354 -11.69 -10.12 -26.42
C HIS A 354 -10.75 -8.92 -26.43
N ARG A 355 -9.90 -8.82 -25.43
CA ARG A 355 -8.94 -7.72 -25.29
C ARG A 355 -7.52 -8.27 -25.24
N LEU A 356 -6.65 -7.69 -26.05
CA LEU A 356 -5.21 -7.93 -26.00
C LEU A 356 -4.50 -6.64 -25.57
N SER A 357 -3.75 -6.70 -24.47
CA SER A 357 -2.85 -5.64 -24.05
C SER A 357 -1.41 -6.11 -24.22
N ALA A 358 -0.57 -5.34 -24.90
CA ALA A 358 0.83 -5.66 -25.09
C ALA A 358 1.68 -4.41 -24.89
N GLY A 359 2.92 -4.58 -24.46
CA GLY A 359 3.74 -3.40 -24.22
C GLY A 359 5.16 -3.70 -23.81
N LEU A 360 5.85 -2.61 -23.50
CA LEU A 360 7.21 -2.66 -22.99
C LEU A 360 7.32 -1.76 -21.75
N SER A 361 8.17 -2.17 -20.80
CA SER A 361 8.44 -1.36 -19.62
C SER A 361 9.94 -1.32 -19.35
N ILE A 362 10.36 -0.25 -18.70
CA ILE A 362 11.73 -0.08 -18.22
C ILE A 362 11.64 0.40 -16.77
N ASN A 363 12.30 -0.31 -15.86
CA ASN A 363 12.50 0.14 -14.50
C ASN A 363 14.00 0.32 -14.23
N TYR A 364 14.38 1.50 -13.73
CA TYR A 364 15.74 1.82 -13.34
C TYR A 364 15.77 2.22 -11.88
N ASP A 365 16.62 1.57 -11.09
CA ASP A 365 16.90 1.89 -9.71
C ASP A 365 18.39 2.12 -9.49
N ARG A 366 18.74 3.19 -8.80
CA ARG A 366 20.08 3.47 -8.32
C ARG A 366 20.04 3.80 -6.85
N TYR A 367 20.83 3.07 -6.07
CA TYR A 367 21.01 3.27 -4.64
C TYR A 367 22.44 3.68 -4.35
N ASN A 368 22.62 4.76 -3.58
CA ASN A 368 23.85 5.04 -2.87
C ASN A 368 23.51 4.88 -1.38
N GLU A 369 24.03 3.83 -0.77
CA GLU A 369 23.60 3.39 0.56
C GLU A 369 24.80 3.00 1.40
N GLN A 370 24.91 3.59 2.58
CA GLN A 370 25.98 3.36 3.54
C GLN A 370 25.38 3.15 4.93
N LEU A 371 25.79 2.09 5.59
CA LEU A 371 25.41 1.76 6.95
C LEU A 371 26.65 1.70 7.84
N ALA A 372 26.77 2.63 8.76
CA ALA A 372 27.80 2.62 9.81
C ALA A 372 27.35 1.76 10.98
N LEU A 373 28.11 0.73 11.30
CA LEU A 373 27.85 -0.24 12.36
C LEU A 373 28.97 -0.17 13.41
N PRO A 374 28.62 -0.20 14.73
CA PRO A 374 29.62 -0.06 15.79
C PRO A 374 30.70 -1.14 15.81
N VAL A 375 30.37 -2.39 15.42
CA VAL A 375 31.25 -3.54 15.52
C VAL A 375 31.93 -3.87 14.17
N THR A 376 31.16 -3.86 13.07
CA THR A 376 31.63 -4.29 11.75
C THR A 376 32.11 -3.14 10.86
N GLY A 377 31.96 -1.90 11.34
CA GLY A 377 32.41 -0.70 10.61
C GLY A 377 31.40 -0.22 9.56
N LEU A 378 31.89 0.30 8.44
CA LEU A 378 31.06 0.83 7.36
C LEU A 378 30.74 -0.24 6.33
N ALA A 379 29.47 -0.55 6.15
CA ALA A 379 28.96 -1.36 5.04
C ALA A 379 28.55 -0.45 3.88
N ASP A 380 29.14 -0.68 2.70
CA ASP A 380 28.78 -0.02 1.44
C ASP A 380 27.81 -0.95 0.66
N LEU A 381 26.59 -0.48 0.49
CA LEU A 381 25.49 -1.22 -0.15
C LEU A 381 25.06 -0.57 -1.47
N ASN A 382 25.96 0.19 -2.10
CA ASN A 382 25.72 0.87 -3.37
C ASN A 382 25.36 -0.14 -4.47
N ARG A 383 24.32 0.18 -5.23
CA ARG A 383 23.88 -0.69 -6.34
C ARG A 383 23.07 0.08 -7.36
N GLN A 384 23.03 -0.48 -8.56
CA GLN A 384 22.14 0.01 -9.62
C GLN A 384 21.56 -1.20 -10.37
N GLU A 385 20.36 -1.05 -10.86
CA GLU A 385 19.65 -2.08 -11.61
C GLU A 385 18.80 -1.43 -12.70
N LEU A 386 18.93 -1.96 -13.93
CA LEU A 386 18.06 -1.63 -15.04
C LEU A 386 17.32 -2.89 -15.46
N THR A 387 15.99 -2.81 -15.52
CA THR A 387 15.14 -3.95 -15.87
C THR A 387 14.19 -3.57 -17.00
N PRO A 388 14.61 -3.68 -18.28
CA PRO A 388 13.70 -3.67 -19.42
C PRO A 388 12.89 -4.97 -19.47
N GLY A 389 11.65 -4.85 -19.94
CA GLY A 389 10.74 -5.99 -20.07
C GLY A 389 9.70 -5.78 -21.16
N ILE A 390 9.20 -6.88 -21.69
CA ILE A 390 8.08 -6.92 -22.62
C ILE A 390 6.97 -7.78 -22.02
N PHE A 391 5.73 -7.45 -22.32
CA PHE A 391 4.58 -8.20 -21.81
C PHE A 391 3.44 -8.27 -22.83
N ALA A 392 2.60 -9.30 -22.67
CA ALA A 392 1.33 -9.44 -23.33
C ALA A 392 0.32 -10.05 -22.35
N GLU A 393 -0.88 -9.52 -22.33
CA GLU A 393 -1.99 -9.97 -21.50
C GLU A 393 -3.26 -10.05 -22.35
N TYR A 394 -3.90 -11.20 -22.32
CA TYR A 394 -5.16 -11.45 -22.98
C TYR A 394 -6.28 -11.54 -21.97
N SER A 395 -7.33 -10.79 -22.19
CA SER A 395 -8.57 -10.82 -21.41
C SER A 395 -9.71 -11.31 -22.27
N LEU A 396 -10.44 -12.29 -21.78
CA LEU A 396 -11.67 -12.81 -22.35
C LEU A 396 -12.81 -12.56 -21.37
N LYS A 397 -13.87 -11.95 -21.82
CA LYS A 397 -15.19 -12.01 -21.17
C LYS A 397 -16.15 -12.75 -22.07
N TYR A 398 -16.73 -13.78 -21.54
CA TYR A 398 -17.76 -14.58 -22.20
C TYR A 398 -19.04 -14.43 -21.42
N ASP A 399 -19.95 -13.59 -21.94
CA ASP A 399 -21.15 -13.22 -21.22
C ASP A 399 -20.78 -12.74 -19.78
N GLU A 400 -21.69 -12.68 -18.87
CA GLU A 400 -21.40 -12.46 -17.45
C GLU A 400 -20.91 -13.72 -16.71
N ILE A 401 -20.80 -14.86 -17.42
CA ILE A 401 -20.53 -16.19 -16.86
C ILE A 401 -19.03 -16.41 -16.63
N LEU A 402 -18.19 -16.07 -17.60
CA LEU A 402 -16.75 -16.39 -17.59
C LEU A 402 -15.91 -15.17 -17.88
N SER A 403 -14.90 -14.94 -17.06
CA SER A 403 -13.83 -13.97 -17.37
C SER A 403 -12.48 -14.63 -17.13
N LEU A 404 -11.61 -14.55 -18.12
CA LEU A 404 -10.24 -15.04 -18.06
C LEU A 404 -9.28 -13.90 -18.35
N VAL A 405 -8.23 -13.76 -17.52
CA VAL A 405 -7.08 -12.89 -17.80
C VAL A 405 -5.84 -13.76 -17.74
N ALA A 406 -5.12 -13.87 -18.84
CA ALA A 406 -3.88 -14.64 -18.94
C ALA A 406 -2.78 -13.74 -19.51
N GLY A 407 -1.68 -13.61 -18.78
CA GLY A 407 -0.57 -12.74 -19.15
C GLY A 407 0.78 -13.42 -19.05
N VAL A 408 1.69 -12.97 -19.87
CA VAL A 408 3.09 -13.37 -19.85
C VAL A 408 3.98 -12.14 -19.92
N ARG A 409 5.08 -12.18 -19.20
CA ARG A 409 6.05 -11.10 -19.16
C ARG A 409 7.48 -11.68 -19.16
N ALA A 410 8.36 -11.08 -19.93
CA ALA A 410 9.76 -11.42 -20.00
C ALA A 410 10.61 -10.19 -19.69
N ASP A 411 11.44 -10.28 -18.67
CA ASP A 411 12.28 -9.18 -18.17
C ASP A 411 13.75 -9.60 -18.13
N TYR A 412 14.64 -8.62 -18.27
CA TYR A 412 16.05 -8.79 -18.08
C TYR A 412 16.59 -7.77 -17.07
N SER A 413 16.98 -8.26 -15.89
CA SER A 413 17.68 -7.45 -14.91
C SER A 413 19.19 -7.46 -15.19
N THR A 414 19.79 -6.26 -15.20
CA THR A 414 21.27 -6.16 -15.31
C THR A 414 22.00 -6.78 -14.14
N ARG A 415 21.29 -7.08 -13.03
CA ARG A 415 21.84 -7.66 -11.82
C ARG A 415 21.55 -9.16 -11.70
N TYR A 416 20.36 -9.61 -12.10
CA TYR A 416 19.87 -10.97 -11.87
C TYR A 416 19.64 -11.77 -13.15
N GLY A 417 19.84 -11.15 -14.33
CA GLY A 417 19.66 -11.82 -15.62
C GLY A 417 18.20 -11.92 -16.05
N PHE A 418 17.90 -12.87 -16.91
CA PHE A 418 16.58 -13.07 -17.50
C PHE A 418 15.64 -13.81 -16.57
N PHE A 419 14.36 -13.38 -16.55
CA PHE A 419 13.29 -14.07 -15.87
C PHE A 419 11.95 -13.92 -16.60
N PHE A 420 11.03 -14.87 -16.35
CA PHE A 420 9.77 -14.99 -17.04
C PHE A 420 8.61 -15.10 -16.04
N THR A 421 7.60 -14.26 -16.21
CA THR A 421 6.47 -14.10 -15.28
C THR A 421 5.17 -14.47 -15.95
N PRO A 422 4.71 -15.73 -15.92
CA PRO A 422 3.38 -16.12 -16.36
C PRO A 422 2.37 -15.89 -15.22
N ARG A 423 1.16 -15.43 -15.58
CA ARG A 423 0.03 -15.26 -14.64
C ARG A 423 -1.29 -15.59 -15.34
N ALA A 424 -2.22 -16.17 -14.59
CA ALA A 424 -3.58 -16.41 -15.06
C ALA A 424 -4.58 -16.21 -13.91
N ASN A 425 -5.70 -15.59 -14.23
CA ASN A 425 -6.81 -15.35 -13.33
C ASN A 425 -8.11 -15.73 -14.06
N LEU A 426 -8.97 -16.48 -13.39
CA LEU A 426 -10.22 -16.96 -13.91
C LEU A 426 -11.35 -16.58 -12.94
N ARG A 427 -12.46 -16.07 -13.49
CA ARG A 427 -13.74 -15.94 -12.79
C ARG A 427 -14.77 -16.77 -13.52
N TYR A 428 -15.54 -17.55 -12.77
CA TYR A 428 -16.67 -18.34 -13.24
C TYR A 428 -17.89 -18.07 -12.38
N THR A 429 -18.98 -17.59 -12.98
CA THR A 429 -20.23 -17.22 -12.31
C THR A 429 -21.39 -17.99 -12.97
N PRO A 430 -21.56 -19.28 -12.66
CA PRO A 430 -22.59 -20.11 -13.27
C PRO A 430 -24.01 -19.70 -12.88
N PHE A 431 -24.15 -18.98 -11.78
CA PHE A 431 -25.40 -18.43 -11.25
C PHE A 431 -25.16 -17.05 -10.67
N GLU A 432 -26.09 -16.13 -10.78
CA GLU A 432 -25.98 -14.76 -10.22
C GLU A 432 -25.63 -14.71 -8.74
N TRP A 433 -26.01 -15.74 -8.01
CA TRP A 433 -25.77 -15.86 -6.56
C TRP A 433 -24.45 -16.55 -6.20
N TRP A 434 -23.66 -17.05 -7.17
CA TRP A 434 -22.42 -17.76 -6.92
C TRP A 434 -21.31 -17.41 -7.89
N THR A 435 -20.18 -16.95 -7.36
CA THR A 435 -18.96 -16.66 -8.11
C THR A 435 -17.80 -17.47 -7.58
N LEU A 436 -17.06 -18.10 -8.48
CA LEU A 436 -15.79 -18.81 -8.20
C LEU A 436 -14.66 -18.08 -8.91
N ARG A 437 -13.50 -17.92 -8.24
CA ARG A 437 -12.27 -17.38 -8.83
C ARG A 437 -11.11 -18.30 -8.56
N GLY A 438 -10.17 -18.34 -9.53
CA GLY A 438 -8.89 -19.02 -9.41
C GLY A 438 -7.79 -18.12 -9.94
N SER A 439 -6.62 -18.17 -9.29
CA SER A 439 -5.42 -17.44 -9.72
C SER A 439 -4.19 -18.31 -9.60
N VAL A 440 -3.24 -18.16 -10.52
CA VAL A 440 -1.94 -18.80 -10.46
C VAL A 440 -0.92 -17.95 -11.19
N GLY A 441 0.30 -17.88 -10.66
CA GLY A 441 1.38 -17.19 -11.37
C GLY A 441 2.65 -17.04 -10.56
N MET A 442 3.61 -16.40 -11.18
CA MET A 442 4.93 -16.14 -10.59
C MET A 442 5.09 -14.65 -10.23
N GLY A 443 5.84 -14.41 -9.15
CA GLY A 443 6.31 -13.10 -8.74
C GLY A 443 7.82 -13.12 -8.52
N TYR A 444 8.46 -11.99 -8.85
CA TYR A 444 9.88 -11.75 -8.66
C TYR A 444 10.09 -10.45 -7.91
N ARG A 445 11.14 -10.37 -7.12
CA ARG A 445 11.49 -9.15 -6.41
C ARG A 445 13.00 -8.98 -6.30
N SER A 446 13.46 -7.74 -6.47
CA SER A 446 14.84 -7.35 -6.17
C SER A 446 14.91 -6.89 -4.71
N PRO A 447 15.43 -7.71 -3.78
CA PRO A 447 15.39 -7.38 -2.37
C PRO A 447 16.38 -6.27 -1.99
N ASN A 448 16.02 -5.50 -0.96
CA ASN A 448 16.88 -4.54 -0.31
C ASN A 448 17.12 -4.99 1.13
N ALA A 449 18.33 -5.53 1.41
CA ALA A 449 18.63 -6.18 2.68
C ALA A 449 18.33 -5.30 3.91
N ILE A 450 18.59 -3.99 3.85
CA ILE A 450 18.39 -3.07 4.96
C ILE A 450 17.02 -2.41 4.89
N ALA A 451 16.63 -1.81 3.77
CA ALA A 451 15.37 -1.07 3.70
C ALA A 451 14.13 -1.96 3.91
N ASP A 452 14.17 -3.21 3.46
CA ASP A 452 13.10 -4.19 3.68
C ASP A 452 13.03 -4.70 5.13
N ASN A 453 14.12 -4.52 5.89
CA ASN A 453 14.31 -5.07 7.24
C ASN A 453 14.82 -4.01 8.23
N ALA A 454 14.48 -2.74 8.03
CA ALA A 454 14.97 -1.63 8.86
C ALA A 454 14.58 -1.75 10.35
N PHE A 455 13.59 -2.60 10.68
CA PHE A 455 13.16 -2.92 12.03
C PHE A 455 14.28 -3.49 12.91
N ILE A 456 15.36 -4.05 12.32
CA ILE A 456 16.52 -4.57 13.05
C ILE A 456 17.51 -3.47 13.47
N LEU A 457 17.39 -2.25 12.93
CA LEU A 457 18.36 -1.19 13.17
C LEU A 457 18.29 -0.64 14.61
N PRO A 458 17.12 -0.48 15.27
CA PRO A 458 17.06 -0.09 16.67
C PRO A 458 17.33 -1.28 17.61
N SER A 459 18.47 -1.95 17.42
CA SER A 459 18.95 -3.04 18.29
C SER A 459 20.48 -3.02 18.36
N SER A 460 21.07 -3.72 19.33
CA SER A 460 22.53 -3.91 19.44
C SER A 460 23.03 -5.15 18.72
N ARG A 461 22.16 -5.94 18.10
CA ARG A 461 22.54 -7.21 17.39
C ARG A 461 23.59 -6.98 16.32
N VAL A 462 24.59 -7.83 16.25
CA VAL A 462 25.58 -7.80 15.16
C VAL A 462 24.93 -8.23 13.85
N LEU A 463 25.07 -7.44 12.81
CA LEU A 463 24.46 -7.70 11.50
C LEU A 463 25.43 -8.47 10.60
N HIS A 464 25.02 -9.65 10.14
CA HIS A 464 25.71 -10.47 9.16
C HIS A 464 24.91 -10.50 7.87
N LEU A 465 25.48 -10.01 6.79
CA LEU A 465 24.88 -10.03 5.45
C LEU A 465 25.57 -11.09 4.59
N ALA A 466 24.81 -11.81 3.79
CA ALA A 466 25.39 -12.65 2.72
C ALA A 466 26.20 -11.79 1.74
N ASP A 467 27.28 -12.36 1.21
CA ASP A 467 28.16 -11.70 0.23
C ASP A 467 27.39 -11.27 -1.03
N GLU A 468 26.40 -12.06 -1.43
CA GLU A 468 25.55 -11.80 -2.57
C GLU A 468 24.07 -11.96 -2.20
N ILE A 469 23.28 -10.93 -2.45
CA ILE A 469 21.82 -10.97 -2.31
C ILE A 469 21.22 -11.34 -3.67
N LYS A 470 20.52 -12.47 -3.72
CA LYS A 470 19.90 -13.03 -4.92
C LYS A 470 18.46 -12.52 -5.08
N GLN A 471 17.95 -12.54 -6.32
CA GLN A 471 16.56 -12.22 -6.61
C GLN A 471 15.59 -13.18 -5.90
N GLU A 472 14.57 -12.66 -5.26
CA GLU A 472 13.49 -13.45 -4.70
C GLU A 472 12.52 -13.89 -5.78
N ARG A 473 12.02 -15.12 -5.67
CA ARG A 473 11.13 -15.76 -6.64
C ARG A 473 10.12 -16.62 -5.92
N ALA A 474 8.85 -16.48 -6.28
CA ALA A 474 7.78 -17.29 -5.72
C ALA A 474 6.72 -17.64 -6.76
N VAL A 475 6.00 -18.72 -6.47
CA VAL A 475 4.76 -19.13 -7.15
C VAL A 475 3.63 -18.94 -6.17
N ASN A 476 2.58 -18.27 -6.61
CA ASN A 476 1.34 -18.11 -5.85
C ASN A 476 0.20 -18.78 -6.59
N ALA A 477 -0.66 -19.48 -5.87
CA ALA A 477 -1.90 -20.06 -6.37
C ALA A 477 -3.02 -19.82 -5.37
N GLY A 478 -4.19 -19.44 -5.85
CA GLY A 478 -5.34 -19.13 -5.02
C GLY A 478 -6.68 -19.54 -5.63
N ILE A 479 -7.63 -19.77 -4.75
CA ILE A 479 -9.04 -20.01 -5.08
C ILE A 479 -9.90 -19.22 -4.10
N SER A 480 -10.93 -18.55 -4.62
CA SER A 480 -11.94 -17.91 -3.80
C SER A 480 -13.35 -18.16 -4.31
N THR A 481 -14.31 -18.20 -3.42
CA THR A 481 -15.73 -18.35 -3.74
C THR A 481 -16.55 -17.31 -3.00
N THR A 482 -17.57 -16.77 -3.64
CA THR A 482 -18.49 -15.80 -3.05
C THR A 482 -19.92 -16.19 -3.36
N PHE A 483 -20.73 -16.25 -2.30
CA PHE A 483 -22.17 -16.50 -2.38
C PHE A 483 -22.93 -15.22 -2.04
N TYR A 484 -23.90 -14.88 -2.87
CA TYR A 484 -24.83 -13.75 -2.69
C TYR A 484 -26.22 -14.34 -2.40
N ILE A 485 -26.52 -14.53 -1.12
CA ILE A 485 -27.71 -15.24 -0.66
C ILE A 485 -28.84 -14.23 -0.41
N PRO A 486 -29.94 -14.26 -1.19
CA PRO A 486 -31.06 -13.36 -0.97
C PRO A 486 -31.81 -13.74 0.33
N LEU A 487 -31.98 -12.76 1.22
CA LEU A 487 -32.73 -12.85 2.46
C LEU A 487 -33.88 -11.84 2.46
N GLY A 488 -34.93 -12.13 1.67
CA GLY A 488 -36.02 -11.21 1.41
C GLY A 488 -35.54 -10.03 0.54
N ASN A 489 -35.60 -8.81 1.10
CA ASN A 489 -35.11 -7.60 0.44
C ASN A 489 -33.63 -7.25 0.78
N LYS A 490 -32.89 -8.20 1.35
CA LYS A 490 -31.51 -8.08 1.77
C LYS A 490 -30.67 -9.14 1.08
N GLU A 491 -29.37 -8.94 1.07
CA GLU A 491 -28.40 -9.86 0.51
C GLU A 491 -27.30 -10.15 1.54
N LEU A 492 -27.16 -11.42 1.92
CA LEU A 492 -26.02 -11.90 2.67
C LEU A 492 -24.90 -12.26 1.69
N GLN A 493 -23.79 -11.57 1.78
CA GLN A 493 -22.57 -11.92 1.06
C GLN A 493 -21.72 -12.81 1.97
N LEU A 494 -21.41 -14.02 1.50
CA LEU A 494 -20.54 -14.98 2.18
C LEU A 494 -19.39 -15.32 1.25
N SER A 495 -18.14 -15.10 1.67
CA SER A 495 -16.95 -15.44 0.88
C SER A 495 -15.99 -16.33 1.67
N ALA A 496 -15.33 -17.22 0.93
CA ALA A 496 -14.24 -18.03 1.43
C ALA A 496 -13.11 -18.06 0.41
N GLU A 497 -11.88 -18.00 0.88
CA GLU A 497 -10.70 -17.96 0.03
C GLU A 497 -9.55 -18.75 0.65
N TYR A 498 -8.71 -19.29 -0.22
CA TYR A 498 -7.48 -19.96 0.16
C TYR A 498 -6.37 -19.65 -0.83
N TYR A 499 -5.19 -19.29 -0.32
CA TYR A 499 -4.00 -18.99 -1.10
C TYR A 499 -2.80 -19.76 -0.57
N TYR A 500 -1.97 -20.23 -1.50
CA TYR A 500 -0.70 -20.87 -1.22
C TYR A 500 0.41 -20.15 -1.98
N THR A 501 1.46 -19.75 -1.25
CA THR A 501 2.67 -19.16 -1.85
C THR A 501 3.86 -20.04 -1.52
N HIS A 502 4.61 -20.45 -2.54
CA HIS A 502 5.84 -21.21 -2.41
C HIS A 502 7.02 -20.40 -2.94
N PHE A 503 8.02 -20.19 -2.11
CA PHE A 503 9.24 -19.48 -2.49
C PHE A 503 10.24 -20.44 -3.11
N LEU A 504 10.67 -20.11 -4.32
CA LEU A 504 11.81 -20.76 -4.99
C LEU A 504 13.14 -20.19 -4.47
N ASN A 505 13.13 -18.92 -4.06
CA ASN A 505 14.16 -18.24 -3.30
C ASN A 505 13.53 -17.07 -2.53
N SER A 506 13.87 -16.92 -1.28
CA SER A 506 13.50 -15.77 -0.43
C SER A 506 14.70 -15.28 0.36
N LEU A 507 14.70 -14.01 0.73
CA LEU A 507 15.68 -13.48 1.67
C LEU A 507 15.24 -13.84 3.10
N ILE A 508 16.06 -14.60 3.78
CA ILE A 508 15.82 -15.02 5.16
C ILE A 508 16.48 -14.01 6.11
N VAL A 509 15.70 -13.48 7.04
CA VAL A 509 16.17 -12.72 8.19
C VAL A 509 16.10 -13.65 9.39
N ASP A 510 17.24 -14.20 9.76
CA ASP A 510 17.34 -15.20 10.82
C ASP A 510 17.70 -14.53 12.15
N LEU A 511 16.75 -14.62 13.08
CA LEU A 511 16.85 -14.11 14.44
C LEU A 511 17.03 -15.25 15.46
N ASP A 512 17.05 -16.50 14.99
CA ASP A 512 16.99 -17.70 15.84
C ASP A 512 18.38 -18.26 16.17
N GLN A 513 19.36 -18.01 15.28
CA GLN A 513 20.69 -18.60 15.40
C GLN A 513 21.46 -18.05 16.61
N ASN A 514 21.32 -16.76 16.90
CA ASN A 514 21.99 -16.09 17.99
C ASN A 514 21.18 -14.88 18.47
N PRO A 515 20.84 -14.75 19.77
CA PRO A 515 20.09 -13.61 20.29
C PRO A 515 20.81 -12.28 20.14
N HIS A 516 22.13 -12.25 19.99
CA HIS A 516 22.95 -11.02 19.82
C HIS A 516 23.33 -10.74 18.36
N ALA A 517 22.81 -11.50 17.39
CA ALA A 517 23.14 -11.33 15.97
C ALA A 517 21.88 -11.47 15.10
N VAL A 518 21.93 -10.88 13.91
CA VAL A 518 20.97 -11.06 12.83
C VAL A 518 21.73 -11.55 11.62
N TYR A 519 21.27 -12.64 11.03
CA TYR A 519 21.85 -13.17 9.81
C TYR A 519 20.85 -12.96 8.66
N ILE A 520 21.30 -12.32 7.59
CA ILE A 520 20.53 -12.11 6.36
C ILE A 520 21.18 -12.87 5.23
N TYR A 521 20.50 -13.91 4.73
CA TYR A 521 21.02 -14.80 3.70
C TYR A 521 19.90 -15.27 2.76
N ASN A 522 20.26 -15.81 1.60
CA ASN A 522 19.29 -16.35 0.66
C ASN A 522 18.85 -17.75 1.08
N GLN A 523 17.59 -18.07 0.91
CA GLN A 523 17.07 -19.43 1.15
C GLN A 523 17.92 -20.49 0.42
N THR A 524 18.32 -20.21 -0.83
CA THR A 524 19.12 -21.13 -1.66
C THR A 524 20.57 -21.30 -1.21
N ASP A 525 21.02 -20.58 -0.20
CA ASP A 525 22.35 -20.76 0.40
C ASP A 525 22.36 -21.94 1.41
N LEU A 526 21.16 -22.38 1.84
CA LEU A 526 20.98 -23.54 2.70
C LEU A 526 20.50 -24.76 1.89
N PRO A 527 21.09 -25.95 2.06
CA PRO A 527 20.59 -27.18 1.46
C PRO A 527 19.16 -27.49 1.91
N ASP A 528 18.31 -27.90 0.97
CA ASP A 528 16.91 -28.31 1.21
C ASP A 528 16.02 -27.30 1.95
N ALA A 529 16.43 -26.02 2.02
CA ALA A 529 15.67 -24.97 2.67
C ALA A 529 14.36 -24.69 1.93
N LYS A 530 13.30 -24.46 2.71
CA LYS A 530 11.94 -24.20 2.24
C LYS A 530 11.39 -22.93 2.88
N SER A 531 10.61 -22.19 2.11
CA SER A 531 9.77 -21.12 2.60
C SER A 531 8.43 -21.17 1.88
N PHE A 532 7.34 -21.11 2.62
CA PHE A 532 5.99 -21.08 2.06
C PHE A 532 5.00 -20.41 3.01
N ALA A 533 3.85 -20.05 2.46
CA ALA A 533 2.74 -19.47 3.21
C ALA A 533 1.40 -20.08 2.76
N HIS A 534 0.57 -20.43 3.73
CA HIS A 534 -0.84 -20.74 3.58
C HIS A 534 -1.66 -19.61 4.17
N SER A 535 -2.71 -19.21 3.48
CA SER A 535 -3.69 -18.23 3.98
C SER A 535 -5.09 -18.69 3.63
N ALA A 536 -5.96 -18.79 4.64
CA ALA A 536 -7.38 -19.09 4.48
C ALA A 536 -8.20 -18.01 5.17
N GLN A 537 -9.22 -17.47 4.51
CA GLN A 537 -10.11 -16.46 5.06
C GLN A 537 -11.57 -16.81 4.75
N VAL A 538 -12.44 -16.56 5.72
CA VAL A 538 -13.90 -16.55 5.52
C VAL A 538 -14.44 -15.20 5.96
N GLU A 539 -15.43 -14.69 5.25
CA GLU A 539 -16.03 -13.39 5.51
C GLU A 539 -17.53 -13.43 5.23
N ALA A 540 -18.30 -12.81 6.09
CA ALA A 540 -19.74 -12.62 5.95
C ALA A 540 -20.08 -11.13 6.10
N SER A 541 -20.88 -10.59 5.17
CA SER A 541 -21.34 -9.20 5.20
C SER A 541 -22.84 -9.13 4.95
N LEU A 542 -23.57 -8.41 5.80
CA LEU A 542 -25.03 -8.28 5.73
C LEU A 542 -25.48 -6.88 6.14
N GLU A 543 -26.33 -6.25 5.35
CA GLU A 543 -27.10 -5.07 5.77
C GLU A 543 -28.32 -5.54 6.57
N VAL A 544 -28.19 -5.55 7.91
CA VAL A 544 -29.22 -6.07 8.84
C VAL A 544 -30.48 -5.21 8.84
N LEU A 545 -30.31 -3.88 8.82
CA LEU A 545 -31.35 -2.89 8.63
C LEU A 545 -30.88 -1.86 7.61
N ARG A 546 -31.77 -1.11 7.00
CA ARG A 546 -31.40 -0.06 6.05
C ARG A 546 -30.41 0.93 6.67
N GLY A 547 -29.19 0.94 6.15
CA GLY A 547 -28.08 1.75 6.63
C GLY A 547 -27.33 1.13 7.81
N TRP A 548 -27.60 -0.11 8.21
CA TRP A 548 -26.87 -0.81 9.25
C TRP A 548 -26.23 -2.08 8.70
N THR A 549 -24.93 -2.03 8.46
CA THR A 549 -24.14 -3.13 7.91
C THR A 549 -23.30 -3.78 8.99
N TRP A 550 -23.22 -5.09 8.96
CA TRP A 550 -22.31 -5.92 9.75
C TRP A 550 -21.39 -6.68 8.82
N THR A 551 -20.12 -6.73 9.15
CA THR A 551 -19.11 -7.57 8.48
C THR A 551 -18.35 -8.34 9.55
N ALA A 552 -18.22 -9.64 9.36
CA ALA A 552 -17.43 -10.51 10.22
C ALA A 552 -16.48 -11.33 9.35
N ALA A 553 -15.21 -11.36 9.70
CA ALA A 553 -14.20 -12.13 8.98
C ALA A 553 -13.27 -12.86 9.95
N PHE A 554 -12.82 -14.03 9.53
CA PHE A 554 -11.79 -14.80 10.21
C PHE A 554 -10.75 -15.25 9.19
N ARG A 555 -9.48 -14.99 9.48
CA ARG A 555 -8.34 -15.42 8.68
C ARG A 555 -7.41 -16.28 9.52
N TRP A 556 -6.96 -17.37 8.92
CA TRP A 556 -5.87 -18.21 9.39
C TRP A 556 -4.70 -18.13 8.44
N THR A 557 -3.48 -18.05 8.97
CA THR A 557 -2.24 -18.01 8.20
C THR A 557 -1.20 -18.94 8.82
N ASP A 558 -0.46 -19.65 7.98
CA ASP A 558 0.68 -20.45 8.39
C ASP A 558 1.86 -20.15 7.46
N VAL A 559 2.84 -19.42 7.99
CA VAL A 559 4.03 -18.98 7.25
C VAL A 559 5.22 -19.68 7.83
N GLU A 560 5.86 -20.51 7.05
CA GLU A 560 7.03 -21.29 7.47
C GLU A 560 8.26 -20.93 6.65
N GLN A 561 9.40 -20.94 7.30
CA GLN A 561 10.72 -20.76 6.67
C GLN A 561 11.76 -21.62 7.37
N THR A 562 12.76 -22.06 6.62
CA THR A 562 13.93 -22.75 7.17
C THR A 562 14.88 -21.71 7.77
N THR A 563 15.17 -21.82 9.07
CA THR A 563 16.16 -21.00 9.78
C THR A 563 17.20 -21.90 10.43
N ILE A 564 18.35 -21.34 10.79
CA ILE A 564 19.41 -22.04 11.52
C ILE A 564 19.15 -21.86 13.02
N CYS A 565 19.14 -22.96 13.75
CA CYS A 565 19.01 -22.94 15.21
C CYS A 565 20.36 -22.64 15.88
N ALA A 566 20.35 -22.33 17.18
CA ALA A 566 21.56 -22.10 17.97
C ALA A 566 22.53 -23.31 17.97
N ASP A 567 22.04 -24.53 17.74
CA ASP A 567 22.86 -25.76 17.58
C ASP A 567 23.48 -25.92 16.20
N GLY A 568 23.28 -24.94 15.28
CA GLY A 568 23.75 -24.96 13.91
C GLY A 568 22.91 -25.81 12.95
N THR A 569 21.81 -26.42 13.40
CA THR A 569 20.95 -27.23 12.54
C THR A 569 19.91 -26.36 11.83
N ALA A 570 19.70 -26.62 10.53
CA ALA A 570 18.64 -25.99 9.75
C ALA A 570 17.31 -26.68 10.03
N LYS A 571 16.27 -25.91 10.41
CA LYS A 571 14.92 -26.44 10.71
C LYS A 571 13.85 -25.58 10.04
N LEU A 572 12.87 -26.24 9.43
CA LEU A 572 11.65 -25.61 8.95
C LEU A 572 10.75 -25.30 10.16
N ARG A 573 10.35 -24.04 10.31
CA ARG A 573 9.54 -23.61 11.44
C ARG A 573 8.69 -22.37 11.12
N PRO A 574 7.63 -22.10 11.91
CA PRO A 574 6.85 -20.89 11.74
C PRO A 574 7.72 -19.63 11.82
N LYS A 575 7.49 -18.67 10.92
CA LYS A 575 8.20 -17.39 10.91
C LYS A 575 7.94 -16.64 12.21
N ALA A 576 9.00 -16.16 12.85
CA ALA A 576 8.91 -15.41 14.10
C ALA A 576 8.18 -14.07 13.91
N LEU A 577 7.50 -13.59 14.95
CA LEU A 577 6.76 -12.33 15.03
C LEU A 577 5.57 -12.25 14.04
N TYR A 578 4.99 -13.39 13.66
CA TYR A 578 3.82 -13.48 12.80
C TYR A 578 2.66 -14.16 13.55
N ASN A 579 1.50 -13.49 13.57
CA ASN A 579 0.29 -14.06 14.15
C ASN A 579 -0.35 -15.10 13.20
N ARG A 580 -0.86 -16.19 13.79
CA ARG A 580 -1.46 -17.30 13.04
C ARG A 580 -2.92 -17.07 12.65
N PHE A 581 -3.64 -16.21 13.35
CA PHE A 581 -5.03 -15.90 13.02
C PHE A 581 -5.38 -14.44 13.31
N LYS A 582 -6.38 -13.94 12.61
CA LYS A 582 -7.02 -12.66 12.86
C LYS A 582 -8.53 -12.80 12.69
N GLY A 583 -9.28 -12.30 13.66
CA GLY A 583 -10.73 -12.12 13.57
C GLY A 583 -11.05 -10.63 13.51
N VAL A 584 -12.02 -10.24 12.69
CA VAL A 584 -12.52 -8.86 12.59
C VAL A 584 -14.04 -8.88 12.59
N ILE A 585 -14.66 -8.08 13.46
CA ILE A 585 -16.08 -7.81 13.43
C ILE A 585 -16.26 -6.30 13.33
N SER A 586 -16.87 -5.83 12.26
CA SER A 586 -17.12 -4.42 12.01
C SER A 586 -18.60 -4.16 11.84
N THR A 587 -19.09 -3.06 12.38
CA THR A 587 -20.47 -2.61 12.21
C THR A 587 -20.50 -1.12 11.91
N SER A 588 -21.37 -0.72 10.99
CA SER A 588 -21.56 0.67 10.59
C SER A 588 -23.05 0.95 10.49
N TYR A 589 -23.53 1.93 11.24
CA TYR A 589 -24.92 2.40 11.18
C TYR A 589 -24.99 3.86 10.76
N GLN A 590 -25.64 4.12 9.65
CA GLN A 590 -25.87 5.46 9.13
C GLN A 590 -27.37 5.79 9.21
N THR A 591 -27.70 6.85 9.95
CA THR A 591 -29.10 7.30 10.08
C THR A 591 -29.66 7.79 8.74
N PRO A 592 -31.01 7.80 8.58
CA PRO A 592 -31.65 8.40 7.42
C PRO A 592 -31.15 9.83 7.15
N LEU A 593 -31.00 10.19 5.87
CA LEU A 593 -30.46 11.48 5.42
C LEU A 593 -29.00 11.73 5.83
N LYS A 594 -28.24 10.68 6.14
CA LYS A 594 -26.81 10.77 6.52
C LYS A 594 -26.51 11.81 7.62
N LYS A 595 -27.38 11.98 8.61
CA LYS A 595 -27.17 12.97 9.69
C LYS A 595 -26.16 12.52 10.72
N TRP A 596 -26.16 11.24 11.05
CA TRP A 596 -25.23 10.60 11.98
C TRP A 596 -24.73 9.27 11.42
N GLN A 597 -23.51 8.95 11.74
CA GLN A 597 -22.91 7.64 11.47
C GLN A 597 -22.22 7.14 12.74
N PHE A 598 -22.39 5.85 13.03
CA PHE A 598 -21.83 5.15 14.17
C PHE A 598 -21.06 3.96 13.62
N ASP A 599 -19.77 3.90 13.88
CA ASP A 599 -18.88 2.86 13.42
C ASP A 599 -18.21 2.20 14.62
N ALA A 600 -18.08 0.87 14.60
CA ALA A 600 -17.33 0.14 15.59
C ALA A 600 -16.67 -1.08 14.96
N THR A 601 -15.43 -1.35 15.33
CA THR A 601 -14.66 -2.50 14.85
C THR A 601 -13.95 -3.16 16.04
N ALA A 602 -14.13 -4.47 16.16
CA ALA A 602 -13.42 -5.33 17.10
C ALA A 602 -12.47 -6.23 16.32
N GLN A 603 -11.20 -6.26 16.71
CA GLN A 603 -10.18 -7.15 16.17
C GLN A 603 -9.72 -8.13 17.24
N PHE A 604 -9.43 -9.36 16.83
CA PHE A 604 -8.86 -10.41 17.64
C PHE A 604 -7.59 -10.90 16.95
N ASN A 605 -6.43 -10.49 17.47
CA ASN A 605 -5.13 -10.84 16.91
C ASN A 605 -4.59 -12.08 17.62
N GLY A 606 -4.13 -13.05 16.83
CA GLY A 606 -3.76 -14.37 17.34
C GLY A 606 -2.34 -14.45 17.87
N VAL A 607 -2.04 -15.62 18.39
CA VAL A 607 -0.69 -15.97 18.89
C VAL A 607 0.29 -16.14 17.73
N GLY A 608 1.57 -15.99 18.03
CA GLY A 608 2.69 -16.23 17.11
C GLY A 608 3.87 -16.89 17.83
N ARG A 609 5.01 -16.94 17.15
CA ARG A 609 6.28 -17.40 17.72
C ARG A 609 7.23 -16.21 17.89
N VAL A 610 7.93 -16.17 19.00
CA VAL A 610 9.10 -15.30 19.18
C VAL A 610 10.38 -16.02 18.74
N PRO A 611 11.45 -15.31 18.38
CA PRO A 611 12.75 -15.92 18.09
C PRO A 611 13.29 -16.73 19.28
N ASP A 612 14.14 -17.69 19.01
CA ASP A 612 14.79 -18.50 20.06
C ASP A 612 15.67 -17.59 20.98
N GLY A 613 15.67 -17.89 22.25
CA GLY A 613 16.40 -17.11 23.27
C GLY A 613 15.60 -15.96 23.87
N PHE A 614 14.35 -15.75 23.43
CA PHE A 614 13.44 -14.77 24.02
C PHE A 614 12.33 -15.44 24.79
N GLU A 615 12.10 -15.00 26.04
CA GLU A 615 11.11 -15.61 26.95
C GLU A 615 9.73 -14.93 26.88
N GLN A 616 9.60 -13.80 26.17
CA GLN A 616 8.34 -13.06 26.10
C GLN A 616 7.30 -13.83 25.29
N PRO A 617 6.09 -14.08 25.84
CA PRO A 617 5.06 -14.80 25.10
C PRO A 617 4.41 -13.90 24.04
N PHE A 618 4.26 -14.41 22.81
CA PHE A 618 3.40 -13.80 21.82
C PHE A 618 1.95 -14.28 22.05
N THR A 619 1.21 -13.56 22.90
CA THR A 619 -0.17 -13.89 23.26
C THR A 619 -1.18 -13.30 22.29
N TRP A 620 -2.40 -13.84 22.27
CA TRP A 620 -3.51 -13.21 21.56
C TRP A 620 -3.96 -11.92 22.28
N TYR A 621 -4.46 -10.95 21.50
CA TYR A 621 -4.99 -9.72 22.08
C TYR A 621 -6.18 -9.18 21.29
N PRO A 622 -7.17 -8.56 21.99
CA PRO A 622 -8.26 -7.84 21.35
C PRO A 622 -7.92 -6.37 21.18
N GLN A 623 -8.45 -5.75 20.12
CA GLN A 623 -8.50 -4.30 19.95
C GLN A 623 -9.93 -3.88 19.60
N LEU A 624 -10.41 -2.83 20.22
CA LEU A 624 -11.71 -2.24 19.93
C LEU A 624 -11.52 -0.79 19.52
N MET A 625 -12.16 -0.37 18.44
CA MET A 625 -12.20 1.00 17.97
C MET A 625 -13.62 1.40 17.64
N ALA A 626 -13.96 2.68 17.85
CA ALA A 626 -15.28 3.21 17.54
C ALA A 626 -15.21 4.69 17.15
N GLN A 627 -16.13 5.11 16.29
CA GLN A 627 -16.26 6.49 15.86
C GLN A 627 -17.74 6.90 15.75
N ILE A 628 -18.02 8.14 16.09
CA ILE A 628 -19.31 8.79 15.84
C ILE A 628 -19.07 10.02 14.97
N THR A 629 -19.77 10.11 13.85
CA THR A 629 -19.69 11.23 12.93
C THR A 629 -21.03 11.94 12.82
N LYS A 630 -21.03 13.26 13.01
CA LYS A 630 -22.16 14.14 12.76
C LYS A 630 -21.95 14.89 11.45
N TYR A 631 -22.86 14.70 10.50
CA TYR A 631 -22.86 15.41 9.23
C TYR A 631 -23.77 16.64 9.28
N PHE A 632 -23.27 17.73 8.74
CA PHE A 632 -23.99 18.95 8.39
C PHE A 632 -24.00 19.11 6.87
N ARG A 633 -24.49 20.21 6.35
CA ARG A 633 -24.58 20.39 4.89
C ARG A 633 -23.22 20.45 4.20
N THR A 634 -22.28 21.21 4.73
CA THR A 634 -20.95 21.46 4.15
C THR A 634 -19.79 21.01 5.04
N CYS A 635 -20.10 20.46 6.21
CA CYS A 635 -19.06 20.03 7.14
C CYS A 635 -19.49 18.79 7.94
N SER A 636 -18.54 18.13 8.55
CA SER A 636 -18.79 17.06 9.52
C SER A 636 -17.80 17.16 10.69
N ILE A 637 -18.25 16.70 11.84
CA ILE A 637 -17.44 16.56 13.05
C ILE A 637 -17.45 15.08 13.42
N TYR A 638 -16.28 14.54 13.72
CA TYR A 638 -16.16 13.17 14.17
C TYR A 638 -15.34 13.08 15.46
N VAL A 639 -15.74 12.14 16.31
CA VAL A 639 -15.06 11.80 17.56
C VAL A 639 -14.93 10.28 17.60
N GLY A 640 -13.78 9.77 17.91
CA GLY A 640 -13.56 8.35 18.01
C GLY A 640 -12.48 7.97 19.02
N ALA A 641 -12.34 6.68 19.22
CA ALA A 641 -11.33 6.09 20.07
C ALA A 641 -10.76 4.83 19.42
N GLU A 642 -9.45 4.66 19.54
CA GLU A 642 -8.68 3.50 19.10
C GLU A 642 -8.16 2.74 20.31
N ASN A 643 -7.93 1.45 20.11
CA ASN A 643 -7.43 0.56 21.15
C ASN A 643 -8.16 0.73 22.51
N MET A 644 -9.51 0.79 22.49
CA MET A 644 -10.33 0.99 23.69
C MET A 644 -10.17 -0.12 24.74
N THR A 645 -9.61 -1.27 24.35
CA THR A 645 -9.23 -2.35 25.26
C THR A 645 -7.99 -2.02 26.10
N ASN A 646 -7.28 -0.97 25.73
CA ASN A 646 -6.02 -0.54 26.35
C ASN A 646 -4.97 -1.65 26.41
N PHE A 647 -5.05 -2.62 25.48
CA PHE A 647 -4.02 -3.65 25.39
C PHE A 647 -2.74 -3.06 24.81
N ARG A 648 -1.63 -3.32 25.44
CA ARG A 648 -0.28 -2.99 24.94
C ARG A 648 0.70 -4.08 25.35
N GLN A 649 1.76 -4.22 24.60
CA GLN A 649 2.87 -5.09 24.94
C GLN A 649 3.63 -4.49 26.12
N GLU A 650 3.80 -5.24 27.20
CA GLU A 650 4.37 -4.71 28.44
C GLU A 650 5.85 -4.36 28.33
N HIS A 651 6.64 -5.16 27.64
CA HIS A 651 8.09 -4.95 27.46
C HIS A 651 8.49 -5.09 25.99
N PRO A 652 8.15 -4.10 25.14
CA PRO A 652 8.45 -4.16 23.72
C PRO A 652 9.94 -3.95 23.40
N ILE A 653 10.70 -3.39 24.37
CA ILE A 653 12.14 -3.14 24.27
C ILE A 653 12.88 -3.97 25.32
N ILE A 654 13.81 -4.79 24.87
CA ILE A 654 14.64 -5.63 25.74
C ILE A 654 15.84 -4.78 26.20
N ASP A 655 16.17 -4.88 27.48
CA ASP A 655 17.25 -4.13 28.15
C ASP A 655 17.22 -2.62 27.89
N SER A 656 16.02 -2.04 27.95
CA SER A 656 15.76 -0.62 27.64
C SER A 656 16.57 0.37 28.49
N PHE A 657 16.93 -0.01 29.72
CA PHE A 657 17.75 0.84 30.62
C PHE A 657 19.22 0.85 30.26
N HIS A 658 19.71 -0.13 29.47
CA HIS A 658 21.11 -0.22 29.02
C HIS A 658 21.17 -0.32 27.47
N PRO A 659 20.74 0.69 26.70
CA PRO A 659 20.53 0.59 25.27
C PRO A 659 21.82 0.46 24.43
N PHE A 660 22.97 0.50 25.08
CA PHE A 660 24.28 0.25 24.46
C PHE A 660 24.87 -1.10 24.86
N SER A 661 24.14 -1.91 25.66
CA SER A 661 24.49 -3.29 25.97
C SER A 661 24.30 -4.20 24.74
N PRO A 662 24.95 -5.37 24.70
CA PRO A 662 24.72 -6.36 23.65
C PRO A 662 23.27 -6.91 23.62
N ASP A 663 22.57 -6.83 24.75
CA ASP A 663 21.22 -7.39 24.93
C ASP A 663 20.11 -6.45 24.43
N PHE A 664 20.41 -5.18 24.17
CA PHE A 664 19.41 -4.20 23.76
C PHE A 664 18.77 -4.54 22.43
N ASP A 665 17.42 -4.62 22.42
CA ASP A 665 16.66 -4.92 21.22
C ASP A 665 15.23 -4.34 21.25
N ALA A 666 14.91 -3.46 20.30
CA ALA A 666 13.59 -2.89 20.12
C ALA A 666 12.82 -3.53 18.93
N SER A 667 13.33 -4.63 18.36
CA SER A 667 12.70 -5.29 17.19
C SER A 667 11.68 -6.37 17.56
N MET A 668 11.48 -6.66 18.86
CA MET A 668 10.63 -7.76 19.34
C MET A 668 9.18 -7.34 19.57
N VAL A 669 8.54 -6.76 18.55
CA VAL A 669 7.16 -6.29 18.65
C VAL A 669 6.18 -7.37 18.20
N CYS A 670 5.25 -7.68 19.10
CA CYS A 670 4.20 -8.70 18.92
C CYS A 670 2.78 -8.12 19.04
N GLY A 671 2.64 -6.86 19.44
CA GLY A 671 1.37 -6.20 19.68
C GLY A 671 1.47 -4.68 19.65
N PRO A 672 0.40 -3.95 19.99
CA PRO A 672 0.44 -2.51 20.11
C PRO A 672 1.45 -2.05 21.17
N THR A 673 2.19 -1.00 20.86
CA THR A 673 3.14 -0.36 21.79
C THR A 673 2.50 0.78 22.55
N THR A 674 1.37 1.32 22.07
CA THR A 674 0.61 2.41 22.69
C THR A 674 -0.74 1.95 23.21
N GLY A 675 -1.24 2.57 24.27
CA GLY A 675 -2.55 2.32 24.86
C GLY A 675 -3.71 2.91 24.03
N TRP A 676 -4.82 3.23 24.71
CA TRP A 676 -6.00 3.82 24.08
C TRP A 676 -5.75 5.26 23.64
N LYS A 677 -6.38 5.66 22.53
CA LYS A 677 -6.31 7.02 21.98
C LYS A 677 -7.71 7.54 21.70
N ILE A 678 -7.99 8.78 22.08
CA ILE A 678 -9.19 9.51 21.65
C ILE A 678 -8.77 10.55 20.64
N TYR A 679 -9.60 10.74 19.61
CA TYR A 679 -9.39 11.77 18.61
C TYR A 679 -10.69 12.53 18.31
N VAL A 680 -10.53 13.77 17.88
CA VAL A 680 -11.59 14.63 17.35
C VAL A 680 -11.14 15.19 16.02
N GLY A 681 -12.05 15.27 15.08
CA GLY A 681 -11.75 15.90 13.80
C GLY A 681 -12.90 16.65 13.19
N PHE A 682 -12.55 17.49 12.24
CA PHE A 682 -13.44 18.37 11.51
C PHE A 682 -13.16 18.27 10.02
N ARG A 683 -14.19 18.04 9.21
CA ARG A 683 -14.13 18.07 7.75
C ARG A 683 -15.02 19.17 7.22
N TYR A 684 -14.54 19.88 6.22
CA TYR A 684 -15.28 20.91 5.50
C TYR A 684 -15.11 20.71 4.00
N ASP A 685 -16.21 20.74 3.25
CA ASP A 685 -16.24 20.60 1.80
C ASP A 685 -17.07 21.75 1.21
N LEU A 686 -16.41 22.55 0.37
CA LEU A 686 -17.07 23.55 -0.46
C LEU A 686 -17.51 22.85 -1.75
N GLU A 687 -18.80 22.53 -1.85
CA GLU A 687 -19.36 21.86 -3.02
C GLU A 687 -19.22 22.74 -4.28
N LYS A 688 -18.98 22.12 -5.43
CA LYS A 688 -19.11 22.80 -6.72
C LYS A 688 -20.55 23.28 -6.85
N LYS A 689 -20.74 24.53 -7.29
CA LYS A 689 -22.06 24.94 -7.77
C LYS A 689 -22.34 24.12 -9.02
N GLU A 690 -23.42 23.38 -9.03
CA GLU A 690 -24.00 22.85 -10.25
C GLU A 690 -24.49 24.05 -11.05
N ASP A 691 -23.81 24.37 -12.16
CA ASP A 691 -24.25 25.39 -13.13
C ASP A 691 -25.41 24.85 -13.98
#